data_b63ddb901c268191fe05bc24d1df498a
#
_entry.id   b63ddb901c268191fe05bc24d1df498a
#
_cell.length_a   1.000
_cell.length_b   1.000
_cell.length_c   1.000
_cell.angle_alpha   90.00
_cell.angle_beta   90.00
_cell.angle_gamma   90.00
#
_symmetry.space_group_name_H-M   'P 1'
#
loop_
_entity.id
_entity.type
_entity.pdbx_description
1 polymer ?
#
loop_
_entity_poly.entity_id
_entity_poly.type
_entity_poly.pdbx_seq_one_letter_code
_entity_poly.pdbx_strand_id
1 'polypeptide(L)'
;MKNGSVQMLLIMFMVFFGMMLMTKGCQEPQPEGTDNQLQQEQNYSSNIIDSIRPADVRYVADFLREAGTPNENGSKTFNYKNVTLNLESDTVVTGTIAVNDSVAVTYDQIVSNQFPVSLSLNQKSLAVSSLREAIAKARDFQGFARHLVPAEGTDTAEVTLRNEALSLKFNPKGGIISEATLLKYYTYFPEATDPEKVDTAEVHVWRATDNAHYEFTLRTAGQQEISTRDLYFTPKQVSDSVVEMTLDLPGGAKWGYRYTLRSGEHYLVNMEVIQHNVGDIIPPSMNTAQFRWHQLMPRQELGRTFEERNSGIWYKYVGDSPEGIDGTKTDSEKLDHSVRWLAYKNQFFSTVMIPHKPFDGGAVAQAVQDAKINPSYVKDMDAVMIMPYDNVSDVACGFDIFIGPNLYPLLSSMDDHVAGDDDLDLTRLIPLGWNWLRWINTIIIIPIFTFLSKFITNYGIIILILTIIIKILLFPFTYKSYQSQAKMRILAPEIKAINEKYPGQENAMKRQQETMALYSRAGASPMSGCLPMLLQMPILIAMFSFFPSCIELRGESFLWADNLAAPDVIFTLPFSIPFYGSHVSLFCLLMTASNILYTYINMKSQPTSADMPGMKWMMYLMPLMFLFFFNDYASALSYYYFLSLILTVIQTWVFRRCINEKKLRQKMMENAAKPKKKSGFMARLEEAQRRQQAMLREQEKANAKRRR
;
A
#
# COMPACT_ATOMS: atom_id res chain seq x y z
N MET A 1 -25.34 -14.75 -35.24
CA MET A 1 -25.80 -14.50 -33.87
C MET A 1 -25.47 -15.71 -32.98
N LYS A 2 -24.17 -15.91 -32.73
CA LYS A 2 -23.64 -17.06 -31.95
C LYS A 2 -23.24 -16.70 -30.52
N ASN A 3 -23.62 -15.52 -29.98
CA ASN A 3 -22.76 -14.91 -28.95
C ASN A 3 -23.43 -14.44 -27.65
N GLY A 4 -24.72 -14.58 -27.41
CA GLY A 4 -25.34 -14.03 -26.19
C GLY A 4 -24.84 -14.64 -24.89
N SER A 5 -24.85 -15.97 -24.79
CA SER A 5 -24.40 -16.66 -23.58
C SER A 5 -22.87 -16.76 -23.49
N VAL A 6 -22.19 -16.88 -24.63
CA VAL A 6 -20.71 -16.81 -24.69
C VAL A 6 -20.22 -15.41 -24.45
N GLN A 7 -20.90 -14.38 -24.98
CA GLN A 7 -20.60 -12.99 -24.67
C GLN A 7 -20.87 -12.66 -23.19
N MET A 8 -21.94 -13.14 -22.60
CA MET A 8 -22.24 -12.90 -21.18
C MET A 8 -21.23 -13.63 -20.27
N LEU A 9 -20.77 -14.82 -20.65
CA LEU A 9 -19.74 -15.57 -19.95
C LEU A 9 -18.35 -14.96 -20.19
N LEU A 10 -18.09 -14.45 -21.40
CA LEU A 10 -16.87 -13.70 -21.74
C LEU A 10 -16.86 -12.34 -21.02
N ILE A 11 -18.00 -11.67 -20.88
CA ILE A 11 -18.10 -10.43 -20.11
C ILE A 11 -17.91 -10.70 -18.61
N MET A 12 -18.52 -11.77 -18.07
CA MET A 12 -18.25 -12.20 -16.69
C MET A 12 -16.79 -12.62 -16.49
N PHE A 13 -16.21 -13.29 -17.47
CA PHE A 13 -14.80 -13.68 -17.47
C PHE A 13 -13.89 -12.45 -17.64
N MET A 14 -14.22 -11.52 -18.54
CA MET A 14 -13.49 -10.26 -18.71
C MET A 14 -13.64 -9.34 -17.51
N VAL A 15 -14.78 -9.28 -16.85
CA VAL A 15 -14.97 -8.53 -15.61
C VAL A 15 -14.15 -9.16 -14.48
N PHE A 16 -14.20 -10.50 -14.34
CA PHE A 16 -13.39 -11.20 -13.34
C PHE A 16 -11.90 -11.13 -13.66
N PHE A 17 -11.53 -11.28 -14.92
CA PHE A 17 -10.15 -11.18 -15.40
C PHE A 17 -9.67 -9.74 -15.45
N GLY A 18 -10.51 -8.77 -15.76
CA GLY A 18 -10.24 -7.34 -15.65
C GLY A 18 -10.04 -6.92 -14.19
N MET A 19 -10.85 -7.44 -13.26
CA MET A 19 -10.62 -7.29 -11.83
C MET A 19 -9.29 -7.89 -11.38
N MET A 20 -8.94 -9.01 -11.96
CA MET A 20 -7.73 -9.77 -11.67
C MET A 20 -6.48 -9.10 -12.25
N LEU A 21 -6.59 -8.48 -13.45
CA LEU A 21 -5.53 -7.71 -14.09
C LEU A 21 -5.32 -6.35 -13.44
N MET A 22 -6.37 -5.75 -12.86
CA MET A 22 -6.24 -4.54 -12.05
C MET A 22 -5.48 -4.78 -10.74
N THR A 23 -5.40 -6.03 -10.27
CA THR A 23 -4.62 -6.39 -9.08
C THR A 23 -3.17 -6.81 -9.40
N LYS A 24 -2.90 -7.32 -10.61
CA LYS A 24 -1.54 -7.50 -11.15
C LYS A 24 -1.34 -6.40 -12.17
N GLY A 25 -0.75 -5.27 -11.79
CA GLY A 25 -0.43 -4.20 -12.74
C GLY A 25 0.16 -4.80 -14.02
N CYS A 26 -0.51 -4.57 -15.16
CA CYS A 26 0.09 -4.86 -16.46
C CYS A 26 1.37 -4.03 -16.54
N GLN A 27 2.53 -4.68 -16.53
CA GLN A 27 3.73 -4.07 -17.03
C GLN A 27 3.50 -3.85 -18.53
N GLU A 28 3.15 -2.62 -18.90
CA GLU A 28 3.35 -2.20 -20.28
C GLU A 28 4.85 -2.25 -20.58
N PRO A 29 5.26 -2.73 -21.74
CA PRO A 29 6.66 -2.62 -22.15
C PRO A 29 7.03 -1.13 -22.14
N GLN A 30 7.99 -0.76 -21.31
CA GLN A 30 8.54 0.59 -21.31
C GLN A 30 9.07 0.92 -22.69
N PRO A 31 8.80 2.10 -23.24
CA PRO A 31 9.48 2.57 -24.43
C PRO A 31 10.97 2.73 -24.10
N GLU A 32 11.81 2.10 -24.89
CA GLU A 32 13.26 2.30 -24.90
C GLU A 32 13.54 3.79 -25.14
N GLY A 33 13.91 4.52 -24.11
CA GLY A 33 14.24 5.95 -24.25
C GLY A 33 14.44 6.74 -22.95
N THR A 34 14.21 6.16 -21.77
CA THR A 34 14.22 6.91 -20.49
C THR A 34 15.40 6.59 -19.57
N ASP A 35 16.37 5.77 -20.00
CA ASP A 35 17.53 5.41 -19.15
C ASP A 35 18.40 6.61 -18.71
N ASN A 36 18.41 7.69 -19.49
CA ASN A 36 19.19 8.87 -19.13
C ASN A 36 18.52 9.78 -18.07
N GLN A 37 17.21 9.78 -17.96
CA GLN A 37 16.50 10.57 -16.94
C GLN A 37 16.47 9.85 -15.58
N LEU A 38 16.26 8.53 -15.58
CA LEU A 38 16.29 7.72 -14.35
C LEU A 38 17.69 7.66 -13.71
N GLN A 39 18.76 7.65 -14.51
CA GLN A 39 20.12 7.80 -13.98
C GLN A 39 20.40 9.19 -13.41
N GLN A 40 19.81 10.24 -13.95
CA GLN A 40 19.90 11.58 -13.38
C GLN A 40 19.10 11.71 -12.08
N GLU A 41 17.89 11.12 -11.97
CA GLU A 41 17.07 11.15 -10.76
C GLU A 41 17.63 10.24 -9.65
N GLN A 42 18.17 9.07 -9.97
CA GLN A 42 18.87 8.20 -9.01
C GLN A 42 20.17 8.82 -8.48
N ASN A 43 20.90 9.57 -9.30
CA ASN A 43 22.02 10.38 -8.84
C ASN A 43 21.56 11.58 -7.99
N TYR A 44 20.33 12.06 -8.14
CA TYR A 44 19.81 13.20 -7.38
C TYR A 44 19.53 12.84 -5.91
N SER A 45 18.95 11.67 -5.63
CA SER A 45 18.63 11.26 -4.25
C SER A 45 19.85 10.87 -3.41
N SER A 46 20.86 10.21 -4.00
CA SER A 46 22.08 9.82 -3.29
C SER A 46 23.07 10.98 -3.09
N ASN A 47 22.99 12.05 -3.90
CA ASN A 47 23.94 13.16 -3.89
C ASN A 47 23.49 14.36 -3.02
N ILE A 48 22.22 14.45 -2.62
CA ILE A 48 21.69 15.55 -1.80
C ILE A 48 22.22 15.53 -0.36
N ILE A 49 22.61 14.36 0.15
CA ILE A 49 23.00 14.18 1.55
C ILE A 49 24.28 14.98 1.90
N ASP A 50 25.18 15.18 0.93
CA ASP A 50 26.49 15.82 1.16
C ASP A 50 26.73 17.14 0.40
N SER A 51 25.78 17.64 -0.39
CA SER A 51 25.96 18.87 -1.15
C SER A 51 25.77 20.15 -0.29
N ILE A 52 26.55 21.19 -0.60
CA ILE A 52 26.37 22.53 -0.05
C ILE A 52 25.14 23.17 -0.70
N ARG A 53 24.24 23.76 0.11
CA ARG A 53 22.99 24.33 -0.40
C ARG A 53 23.20 25.75 -0.97
N PRO A 54 22.35 26.22 -1.90
CA PRO A 54 22.40 27.59 -2.42
C PRO A 54 22.31 28.67 -1.32
N ALA A 55 21.59 28.41 -0.24
CA ALA A 55 21.51 29.30 0.92
C ALA A 55 22.87 29.47 1.62
N ASP A 56 23.67 28.40 1.68
CA ASP A 56 25.00 28.40 2.28
C ASP A 56 25.99 29.23 1.43
N VAL A 57 25.86 29.15 0.10
CA VAL A 57 26.67 29.93 -0.85
C VAL A 57 26.44 31.43 -0.67
N ARG A 58 25.17 31.83 -0.65
CA ARG A 58 24.80 33.25 -0.45
C ARG A 58 25.32 33.78 0.87
N TYR A 59 25.18 33.00 1.92
CA TYR A 59 25.64 33.34 3.25
C TYR A 59 27.14 33.53 3.32
N VAL A 60 27.93 32.68 2.67
CA VAL A 60 29.39 32.82 2.65
C VAL A 60 29.81 34.15 2.01
N ALA A 61 29.16 34.55 0.92
CA ALA A 61 29.42 35.87 0.31
C ALA A 61 29.12 37.02 1.26
N ASP A 62 27.99 37.00 1.97
CA ASP A 62 27.62 38.03 2.93
C ASP A 62 28.61 38.09 4.12
N PHE A 63 28.97 36.91 4.66
CA PHE A 63 29.97 36.83 5.72
C PHE A 63 31.35 37.40 5.29
N LEU A 64 31.85 36.99 4.14
CA LEU A 64 33.14 37.45 3.62
C LEU A 64 33.12 38.98 3.39
N ARG A 65 31.99 39.53 2.96
CA ARG A 65 31.82 40.98 2.78
C ARG A 65 31.95 41.74 4.09
N GLU A 66 31.42 41.18 5.17
CA GLU A 66 31.41 41.85 6.48
C GLU A 66 32.65 41.55 7.33
N ALA A 67 33.07 40.28 7.40
CA ALA A 67 34.06 39.78 8.34
C ALA A 67 35.33 39.18 7.67
N GLY A 68 35.41 39.10 6.35
CA GLY A 68 36.60 38.60 5.64
C GLY A 68 37.80 39.54 5.81
N THR A 69 39.00 38.96 5.94
CA THR A 69 40.26 39.72 6.00
C THR A 69 40.59 40.30 4.63
N PRO A 70 40.79 41.62 4.48
CA PRO A 70 41.11 42.23 3.20
C PRO A 70 42.53 41.84 2.73
N ASN A 71 42.65 41.48 1.49
CA ASN A 71 43.91 41.20 0.79
C ASN A 71 44.41 42.45 0.06
N GLU A 72 45.69 42.47 -0.34
CA GLU A 72 46.30 43.57 -1.09
C GLU A 72 45.56 43.89 -2.40
N ASN A 73 44.85 42.92 -2.98
CA ASN A 73 44.07 43.04 -4.22
C ASN A 73 42.62 43.51 -4.02
N GLY A 74 42.23 43.86 -2.79
CA GLY A 74 40.86 44.28 -2.45
C GLY A 74 39.88 43.12 -2.29
N SER A 75 40.26 41.86 -2.53
CA SER A 75 39.48 40.68 -2.22
C SER A 75 39.48 40.40 -0.71
N LYS A 76 38.41 39.77 -0.20
CA LYS A 76 38.33 39.40 1.21
C LYS A 76 38.49 37.89 1.35
N THR A 77 39.32 37.46 2.30
CA THR A 77 39.66 36.05 2.54
C THR A 77 39.27 35.61 3.94
N PHE A 78 38.84 34.41 4.07
CA PHE A 78 38.62 33.70 5.32
C PHE A 78 39.34 32.37 5.29
N ASN A 79 40.23 32.12 6.25
CA ASN A 79 40.97 30.88 6.41
C ASN A 79 40.50 30.16 7.68
N TYR A 80 40.11 28.92 7.54
CA TYR A 80 39.73 28.07 8.66
C TYR A 80 40.22 26.61 8.42
N LYS A 81 41.15 26.16 9.29
CA LYS A 81 41.80 24.85 9.13
C LYS A 81 42.33 24.63 7.70
N ASN A 82 41.78 23.65 6.97
CA ASN A 82 42.16 23.29 5.61
C ASN A 82 41.30 23.98 4.53
N VAL A 83 40.50 24.97 4.89
CA VAL A 83 39.59 25.69 3.99
C VAL A 83 40.03 27.12 3.84
N THR A 84 40.16 27.58 2.60
CA THR A 84 40.40 28.99 2.25
C THR A 84 39.26 29.43 1.35
N LEU A 85 38.50 30.45 1.77
CA LEU A 85 37.41 31.05 1.00
C LEU A 85 37.77 32.52 0.68
N ASN A 86 37.49 32.93 -0.55
CA ASN A 86 37.75 34.27 -1.06
C ASN A 86 36.50 34.87 -1.66
N LEU A 87 36.25 36.16 -1.41
CA LEU A 87 35.26 36.97 -2.09
C LEU A 87 35.96 37.81 -3.16
N GLU A 88 35.84 37.43 -4.43
CA GLU A 88 36.52 38.13 -5.54
C GLU A 88 35.73 39.33 -6.05
N SER A 89 34.37 39.26 -5.91
CA SER A 89 33.47 40.37 -6.21
C SER A 89 32.29 40.31 -5.26
N ASP A 90 31.37 41.28 -5.30
CA ASP A 90 30.23 41.35 -4.35
C ASP A 90 29.38 40.09 -4.22
N THR A 91 29.46 39.16 -5.17
CA THR A 91 28.68 37.94 -5.19
C THR A 91 29.48 36.67 -5.53
N VAL A 92 30.74 36.79 -5.94
CA VAL A 92 31.52 35.63 -6.41
C VAL A 92 32.42 35.15 -5.27
N VAL A 93 32.10 33.99 -4.75
CA VAL A 93 32.91 33.25 -3.77
C VAL A 93 33.72 32.19 -4.51
N THR A 94 35.02 32.18 -4.26
CA THR A 94 35.95 31.13 -4.70
C THR A 94 36.65 30.53 -3.48
N GLY A 95 37.38 29.45 -3.67
CA GLY A 95 38.16 28.89 -2.58
C GLY A 95 38.69 27.51 -2.86
N THR A 96 39.52 27.05 -1.94
CA THR A 96 40.12 25.72 -1.99
C THR A 96 40.00 25.02 -0.65
N ILE A 97 39.72 23.71 -0.71
CA ILE A 97 39.64 22.82 0.43
C ILE A 97 40.69 21.76 0.28
N ALA A 98 41.73 21.77 1.11
CA ALA A 98 42.77 20.76 1.09
C ALA A 98 42.23 19.46 1.73
N VAL A 99 42.20 18.40 0.95
CA VAL A 99 41.75 17.07 1.43
C VAL A 99 42.91 16.27 2.01
N ASN A 100 44.10 16.44 1.44
CA ASN A 100 45.40 15.98 1.97
C ASN A 100 46.54 16.83 1.35
N ASP A 101 47.78 16.48 1.67
CA ASP A 101 48.96 17.28 1.26
C ASP A 101 49.10 17.41 -0.27
N SER A 102 48.41 16.60 -1.05
CA SER A 102 48.56 16.52 -2.53
C SER A 102 47.24 16.79 -3.27
N VAL A 103 46.10 16.83 -2.60
CA VAL A 103 44.77 16.93 -3.23
C VAL A 103 43.96 18.03 -2.59
N ALA A 104 43.57 18.99 -3.41
CA ALA A 104 42.61 20.04 -3.02
C ALA A 104 41.37 20.00 -3.95
N VAL A 105 40.23 20.38 -3.43
CA VAL A 105 38.95 20.52 -4.15
C VAL A 105 38.58 21.98 -4.15
N THR A 106 38.09 22.50 -5.27
CA THR A 106 37.65 23.91 -5.32
C THR A 106 36.25 24.04 -4.73
N TYR A 107 35.96 25.24 -4.24
CA TYR A 107 34.65 25.59 -3.71
C TYR A 107 33.52 25.28 -4.71
N ASP A 108 33.69 25.67 -5.99
CA ASP A 108 32.71 25.44 -7.04
C ASP A 108 32.45 23.97 -7.29
N GLN A 109 33.49 23.11 -7.20
CA GLN A 109 33.33 21.67 -7.37
C GLN A 109 32.46 21.04 -6.26
N ILE A 110 32.55 21.56 -5.04
CA ILE A 110 31.74 21.08 -3.94
C ILE A 110 30.30 21.58 -4.07
N VAL A 111 30.12 22.87 -4.34
CA VAL A 111 28.80 23.51 -4.45
C VAL A 111 28.00 22.97 -5.65
N SER A 112 28.67 22.73 -6.79
CA SER A 112 28.04 22.11 -7.98
C SER A 112 27.95 20.58 -7.91
N ASN A 113 28.49 19.96 -6.86
CA ASN A 113 28.61 18.49 -6.71
C ASN A 113 29.36 17.81 -7.87
N GLN A 114 30.31 18.55 -8.51
CA GLN A 114 31.12 18.08 -9.64
C GLN A 114 32.54 17.70 -9.18
N PHE A 115 32.63 16.68 -8.34
CA PHE A 115 33.92 16.20 -7.86
C PHE A 115 34.73 15.47 -8.96
N PRO A 116 36.06 15.63 -8.95
CA PRO A 116 36.93 14.84 -9.81
C PRO A 116 36.72 13.34 -9.61
N VAL A 117 36.67 12.58 -10.70
CA VAL A 117 36.46 11.12 -10.70
C VAL A 117 37.48 10.36 -9.87
N SER A 118 38.69 10.91 -9.74
CA SER A 118 39.78 10.34 -8.97
C SER A 118 39.62 10.37 -7.45
N LEU A 119 38.61 11.10 -6.93
CA LEU A 119 38.38 11.22 -5.49
C LEU A 119 37.56 10.05 -4.96
N SER A 120 38.04 9.44 -3.87
CA SER A 120 37.28 8.44 -3.13
C SER A 120 36.07 9.07 -2.42
N LEU A 121 35.07 8.26 -2.04
CA LEU A 121 33.90 8.73 -1.27
C LEU A 121 34.31 9.40 0.04
N ASN A 122 35.28 8.85 0.77
CA ASN A 122 35.77 9.42 2.01
C ASN A 122 36.42 10.80 1.82
N GLN A 123 37.14 10.99 0.72
CA GLN A 123 37.75 12.28 0.39
C GLN A 123 36.70 13.34 0.02
N LYS A 124 35.66 12.93 -0.71
CA LYS A 124 34.52 13.81 -1.02
C LYS A 124 33.78 14.23 0.26
N SER A 125 33.49 13.28 1.13
CA SER A 125 32.85 13.52 2.42
C SER A 125 33.69 14.45 3.31
N LEU A 126 35.03 14.25 3.35
CA LEU A 126 35.92 15.12 4.10
C LEU A 126 35.93 16.56 3.56
N ALA A 127 35.97 16.74 2.24
CA ALA A 127 35.92 18.08 1.63
C ALA A 127 34.62 18.81 1.98
N VAL A 128 33.49 18.13 1.89
CA VAL A 128 32.16 18.69 2.23
C VAL A 128 32.08 19.02 3.72
N SER A 129 32.55 18.14 4.61
CA SER A 129 32.52 18.36 6.04
C SER A 129 33.43 19.53 6.45
N SER A 130 34.63 19.62 5.88
CA SER A 130 35.55 20.75 6.14
C SER A 130 34.96 22.08 5.69
N LEU A 131 34.33 22.13 4.52
CA LEU A 131 33.67 23.35 4.05
C LEU A 131 32.47 23.71 4.93
N ARG A 132 31.68 22.73 5.38
CA ARG A 132 30.57 22.97 6.33
C ARG A 132 31.06 23.55 7.67
N GLU A 133 32.16 23.02 8.21
CA GLU A 133 32.75 23.57 9.43
C GLU A 133 33.18 25.02 9.25
N ALA A 134 33.84 25.34 8.11
CA ALA A 134 34.24 26.71 7.82
C ALA A 134 33.03 27.65 7.69
N ILE A 135 31.99 27.20 7.00
CA ILE A 135 30.73 27.96 6.89
C ILE A 135 30.06 28.12 8.26
N ALA A 136 30.03 27.05 9.08
CA ALA A 136 29.50 27.16 10.44
C ALA A 136 30.25 28.18 11.29
N LYS A 137 31.58 28.17 11.23
CA LYS A 137 32.39 29.14 11.92
C LYS A 137 32.14 30.56 11.41
N ALA A 138 31.98 30.73 10.12
CA ALA A 138 31.62 32.02 9.52
C ALA A 138 30.22 32.51 9.99
N ARG A 139 29.29 31.59 10.22
CA ARG A 139 27.93 31.90 10.69
C ARG A 139 27.78 32.09 12.21
N ASP A 140 28.82 31.84 13.00
CA ASP A 140 28.75 31.79 14.46
C ASP A 140 28.13 33.06 15.09
N PHE A 141 28.22 34.18 14.42
CA PHE A 141 27.62 35.45 14.88
C PHE A 141 26.12 35.62 14.57
N GLN A 142 25.49 34.71 13.79
CA GLN A 142 24.05 34.76 13.44
C GLN A 142 23.15 33.75 14.16
N GLY A 143 23.61 33.03 15.15
CA GLY A 143 22.82 32.20 16.04
C GLY A 143 22.69 30.74 15.66
N PHE A 144 21.93 30.38 14.63
CA PHE A 144 21.75 28.95 14.24
C PHE A 144 23.05 28.31 13.73
N ALA A 145 23.94 29.08 13.20
CA ALA A 145 25.12 28.57 12.51
C ALA A 145 26.15 27.90 13.42
N ARG A 146 26.22 28.27 14.69
CA ARG A 146 27.08 27.59 15.67
C ARG A 146 26.67 26.12 15.87
N HIS A 147 25.44 25.80 15.52
CA HIS A 147 24.89 24.45 15.62
C HIS A 147 25.06 23.57 14.34
N LEU A 148 25.77 24.11 13.32
CA LEU A 148 26.17 23.30 12.15
C LEU A 148 27.33 22.34 12.47
N VAL A 149 28.01 22.54 13.61
CA VAL A 149 29.06 21.67 14.12
C VAL A 149 28.62 21.13 15.48
N PRO A 150 28.83 19.85 15.79
CA PRO A 150 28.50 19.32 17.09
C PRO A 150 29.29 20.00 18.19
N ALA A 151 28.65 20.32 19.30
CA ALA A 151 29.36 20.70 20.50
C ALA A 151 30.13 19.50 21.05
N GLU A 152 31.23 19.75 21.77
CA GLU A 152 32.07 18.68 22.29
C GLU A 152 31.27 17.69 23.16
N GLY A 153 31.24 16.42 22.79
CA GLY A 153 30.49 15.35 23.48
C GLY A 153 29.00 15.17 23.10
N THR A 154 28.44 16.01 22.21
CA THR A 154 27.04 15.86 21.76
C THR A 154 26.88 14.85 20.62
N ASP A 155 27.94 14.54 19.88
CA ASP A 155 27.93 13.67 18.70
C ASP A 155 27.70 12.19 19.05
N THR A 156 27.89 11.79 20.32
CA THR A 156 27.82 10.41 20.80
C THR A 156 26.70 10.19 21.82
N ALA A 157 25.88 11.18 22.12
CA ALA A 157 24.79 11.04 23.09
C ALA A 157 23.62 10.26 22.50
N GLU A 158 23.58 8.95 22.72
CA GLU A 158 22.39 8.14 22.41
C GLU A 158 21.29 8.44 23.44
N VAL A 159 20.19 9.02 23.00
CA VAL A 159 18.99 9.22 23.81
C VAL A 159 17.90 8.30 23.25
N THR A 160 17.22 7.62 24.16
CA THR A 160 16.20 6.63 23.79
C THR A 160 14.93 6.89 24.61
N LEU A 161 13.77 6.91 23.93
CA LEU A 161 12.46 6.74 24.58
C LEU A 161 11.94 5.33 24.30
N ARG A 162 11.44 4.67 25.32
CA ARG A 162 10.94 3.30 25.21
C ARG A 162 9.70 3.10 26.07
N ASN A 163 8.73 2.39 25.50
CA ASN A 163 7.59 1.82 26.23
C ASN A 163 7.47 0.32 25.95
N GLU A 164 6.33 -0.31 26.22
CA GLU A 164 6.12 -1.75 26.01
C GLU A 164 6.00 -2.17 24.54
N ALA A 165 5.74 -1.22 23.61
CA ALA A 165 5.47 -1.50 22.20
C ALA A 165 6.49 -0.88 21.25
N LEU A 166 7.11 0.24 21.63
CA LEU A 166 7.92 1.07 20.75
C LEU A 166 9.21 1.49 21.42
N SER A 167 10.32 1.44 20.69
CA SER A 167 11.62 1.99 21.07
C SER A 167 12.08 3.00 20.03
N LEU A 168 12.40 4.21 20.47
CA LEU A 168 12.82 5.33 19.63
C LEU A 168 14.23 5.75 20.01
N LYS A 169 15.14 5.80 19.03
CA LYS A 169 16.46 6.45 19.19
C LYS A 169 16.47 7.79 18.49
N PHE A 170 17.20 8.72 19.04
CA PHE A 170 17.27 10.08 18.54
C PHE A 170 18.67 10.41 18.03
N ASN A 171 18.74 11.16 16.93
CA ASN A 171 19.99 11.69 16.41
C ASN A 171 20.13 13.18 16.77
N PRO A 172 21.20 13.59 17.47
CA PRO A 172 21.46 14.99 17.71
C PRO A 172 21.52 15.83 16.42
N LYS A 173 22.05 15.27 15.33
CA LYS A 173 21.99 15.93 14.03
C LYS A 173 20.55 15.89 13.49
N GLY A 174 19.98 17.05 13.27
CA GLY A 174 18.58 17.24 12.91
C GLY A 174 17.62 17.22 14.10
N GLY A 175 18.03 16.69 15.27
CA GLY A 175 17.18 16.54 16.46
C GLY A 175 16.01 15.57 16.26
N ILE A 176 16.15 14.59 15.39
CA ILE A 176 15.06 13.73 14.88
C ILE A 176 15.11 12.32 15.45
N ILE A 177 13.99 11.61 15.31
CA ILE A 177 13.97 10.16 15.50
C ILE A 177 14.80 9.52 14.38
N SER A 178 15.88 8.84 14.74
CA SER A 178 16.77 8.14 13.78
C SER A 178 16.43 6.67 13.62
N GLU A 179 15.85 6.06 14.66
CA GLU A 179 15.45 4.66 14.65
C GLU A 179 14.13 4.49 15.40
N ALA A 180 13.20 3.76 14.81
CA ALA A 180 11.93 3.40 15.43
C ALA A 180 11.71 1.89 15.28
N THR A 181 11.67 1.19 16.41
CA THR A 181 11.60 -0.27 16.49
C THR A 181 10.31 -0.71 17.17
N LEU A 182 9.56 -1.61 16.53
CA LEU A 182 8.37 -2.24 17.09
C LEU A 182 8.75 -3.49 17.86
N LEU A 183 8.64 -3.45 19.18
CA LEU A 183 9.14 -4.48 20.11
C LEU A 183 8.33 -5.80 20.13
N LYS A 184 7.13 -5.79 19.53
CA LYS A 184 6.23 -6.94 19.48
C LYS A 184 6.15 -7.61 18.11
N TYR A 185 6.94 -7.15 17.13
CA TYR A 185 6.90 -7.63 15.76
C TYR A 185 8.30 -7.97 15.26
N TYR A 186 8.42 -9.05 14.48
CA TYR A 186 9.68 -9.51 13.91
C TYR A 186 9.67 -9.36 12.39
N THR A 187 10.82 -9.08 11.80
CA THR A 187 10.96 -9.00 10.34
C THR A 187 11.12 -10.41 9.75
N TYR A 188 10.53 -10.63 8.57
CA TYR A 188 10.69 -11.88 7.80
C TYR A 188 11.62 -11.70 6.59
N PHE A 189 12.22 -10.54 6.46
CA PHE A 189 13.28 -10.29 5.50
C PHE A 189 14.61 -10.17 6.23
N PRO A 190 15.46 -11.22 6.19
CA PRO A 190 16.78 -11.15 6.80
C PRO A 190 17.63 -10.14 6.05
N GLU A 191 18.35 -9.29 6.77
CA GLU A 191 19.49 -8.60 6.19
C GLU A 191 20.45 -9.67 5.65
N ALA A 192 21.04 -9.43 4.47
CA ALA A 192 21.80 -10.39 3.67
C ALA A 192 23.00 -11.06 4.41
N THR A 193 23.23 -10.72 5.67
CA THR A 193 24.37 -11.17 6.47
C THR A 193 24.10 -12.33 7.42
N ASP A 194 22.83 -12.63 7.76
CA ASP A 194 22.57 -13.71 8.73
C ASP A 194 21.18 -14.34 8.53
N PRO A 195 21.06 -15.38 7.66
CA PRO A 195 19.80 -16.09 7.42
C PRO A 195 19.19 -16.78 8.66
N GLU A 196 19.98 -17.02 9.73
CA GLU A 196 19.50 -17.69 10.92
C GLU A 196 18.76 -16.75 11.90
N LYS A 197 18.82 -15.44 11.66
CA LYS A 197 18.16 -14.42 12.52
C LYS A 197 16.79 -13.94 12.02
N VAL A 198 16.22 -14.58 11.03
CA VAL A 198 14.94 -14.16 10.39
C VAL A 198 13.80 -14.01 11.38
N ASP A 199 13.71 -14.90 12.37
CA ASP A 199 12.59 -14.94 13.31
C ASP A 199 12.85 -14.20 14.63
N THR A 200 13.99 -13.53 14.77
CA THR A 200 14.41 -12.90 16.03
C THR A 200 14.72 -11.41 15.91
N ALA A 201 14.83 -10.87 14.69
CA ALA A 201 15.08 -9.46 14.49
C ALA A 201 13.77 -8.66 14.56
N GLU A 202 13.72 -7.66 15.46
CA GLU A 202 12.57 -6.77 15.61
C GLU A 202 12.31 -5.96 14.32
N VAL A 203 11.07 -5.54 14.12
CA VAL A 203 10.71 -4.67 12.97
C VAL A 203 11.22 -3.26 13.21
N HIS A 204 12.15 -2.82 12.39
CA HIS A 204 12.54 -1.42 12.31
C HIS A 204 11.71 -0.72 11.23
N VAL A 205 10.84 0.19 11.66
CA VAL A 205 10.07 1.04 10.75
C VAL A 205 10.98 2.13 10.17
N TRP A 206 11.88 2.65 10.99
CA TRP A 206 12.98 3.54 10.61
C TRP A 206 14.29 2.96 11.10
N ARG A 207 15.34 3.09 10.28
CA ARG A 207 16.71 2.76 10.64
C ARG A 207 17.60 3.97 10.37
N ALA A 208 18.65 4.12 11.10
CA ALA A 208 19.64 5.16 10.86
C ALA A 208 20.23 5.09 9.43
N THR A 209 20.26 3.88 8.84
CA THR A 209 20.75 3.62 7.47
C THR A 209 19.75 3.92 6.37
N ASP A 210 18.46 4.11 6.68
CA ASP A 210 17.37 4.24 5.70
C ASP A 210 17.24 5.66 5.13
N ASN A 211 18.18 6.55 5.44
CA ASN A 211 18.09 7.98 5.10
C ASN A 211 16.75 8.61 5.54
N ALA A 212 16.12 8.04 6.56
CA ALA A 212 14.89 8.55 7.12
C ALA A 212 15.15 9.85 7.87
N HIS A 213 14.54 10.93 7.42
CA HIS A 213 14.66 12.22 8.07
C HIS A 213 13.43 13.08 7.83
N TYR A 214 13.17 13.97 8.77
CA TYR A 214 12.26 15.08 8.57
C TYR A 214 12.96 16.37 8.99
N GLU A 215 12.58 17.46 8.37
CA GLU A 215 13.21 18.77 8.58
C GLU A 215 12.21 19.90 8.44
N PHE A 216 12.49 20.98 9.14
CA PHE A 216 11.84 22.27 8.93
C PHE A 216 12.78 23.20 8.21
N THR A 217 12.27 23.95 7.24
CA THR A 217 12.95 25.08 6.67
C THR A 217 12.40 26.35 7.33
N LEU A 218 13.25 26.99 8.13
CA LEU A 218 12.93 28.22 8.85
C LEU A 218 13.47 29.42 8.07
N ARG A 219 12.72 30.51 8.08
CA ARG A 219 13.21 31.79 7.55
C ARG A 219 13.57 32.70 8.71
N THR A 220 14.83 33.19 8.73
CA THR A 220 15.30 34.11 9.75
C THR A 220 14.92 35.58 9.45
N ALA A 221 15.06 36.45 10.43
CA ALA A 221 14.90 37.90 10.27
C ALA A 221 15.82 38.48 9.19
N GLY A 222 17.02 37.93 8.99
CA GLY A 222 17.94 38.23 7.89
C GLY A 222 17.54 37.66 6.52
N GLN A 223 16.31 37.15 6.35
CA GLN A 223 15.81 36.53 5.10
C GLN A 223 16.58 35.28 4.67
N GLN A 224 17.28 34.64 5.59
CA GLN A 224 17.97 33.36 5.28
C GLN A 224 17.06 32.19 5.55
N GLU A 225 17.14 31.15 4.69
CA GLU A 225 16.49 29.88 4.88
C GLU A 225 17.46 28.89 5.56
N ILE A 226 17.04 28.33 6.67
CA ILE A 226 17.80 27.39 7.47
C ILE A 226 17.02 26.09 7.56
N SER A 227 17.64 24.98 7.10
CA SER A 227 17.10 23.66 7.34
C SER A 227 17.59 23.12 8.68
N THR A 228 16.68 22.59 9.46
CA THR A 228 16.99 21.98 10.75
C THR A 228 17.79 20.67 10.61
N ARG A 229 17.79 20.04 9.46
CA ARG A 229 18.49 18.78 9.17
C ARG A 229 19.99 18.83 9.47
N ASP A 230 20.62 19.95 9.19
CA ASP A 230 22.07 20.09 9.33
C ASP A 230 22.51 20.63 10.70
N LEU A 231 21.56 20.94 11.58
CA LEU A 231 21.82 21.46 12.90
C LEU A 231 22.02 20.36 13.92
N TYR A 232 22.96 20.54 14.85
CA TYR A 232 23.21 19.64 15.97
C TYR A 232 22.50 20.17 17.21
N PHE A 233 21.53 19.40 17.67
CA PHE A 233 20.71 19.66 18.84
C PHE A 233 21.37 19.11 20.09
N THR A 234 21.17 19.78 21.21
CA THR A 234 21.54 19.26 22.51
C THR A 234 20.41 18.42 23.07
N PRO A 235 20.62 17.10 23.23
CA PRO A 235 19.59 16.22 23.77
C PRO A 235 19.48 16.37 25.29
N LYS A 236 18.25 16.37 25.80
CA LYS A 236 17.95 16.40 27.22
C LYS A 236 16.84 15.43 27.56
N GLN A 237 17.15 14.41 28.35
CA GLN A 237 16.13 13.54 28.94
C GLN A 237 15.45 14.33 30.08
N VAL A 238 14.16 14.65 29.87
CA VAL A 238 13.35 15.39 30.87
C VAL A 238 12.69 14.43 31.84
N SER A 239 12.21 13.30 31.31
CA SER A 239 11.64 12.17 32.08
C SER A 239 11.78 10.88 31.29
N ASP A 240 11.35 9.75 31.85
CA ASP A 240 11.34 8.45 31.15
C ASP A 240 10.46 8.47 29.87
N SER A 241 9.52 9.42 29.77
CA SER A 241 8.59 9.56 28.66
C SER A 241 8.82 10.80 27.81
N VAL A 242 9.76 11.68 28.14
CA VAL A 242 9.96 12.98 27.48
C VAL A 242 11.43 13.24 27.19
N VAL A 243 11.72 13.54 25.93
CA VAL A 243 13.02 14.01 25.44
C VAL A 243 12.85 15.37 24.79
N GLU A 244 13.75 16.31 25.11
CA GLU A 244 13.89 17.58 24.41
C GLU A 244 15.19 17.59 23.62
N MET A 245 15.12 18.06 22.38
CA MET A 245 16.22 18.33 21.48
C MET A 245 16.26 19.83 21.24
N THR A 246 17.21 20.54 21.81
CA THR A 246 17.19 22.01 21.85
C THR A 246 18.44 22.64 21.25
N LEU A 247 18.25 23.83 20.67
CA LEU A 247 19.29 24.75 20.23
C LEU A 247 19.26 25.98 21.14
N ASP A 248 20.37 26.31 21.76
CA ASP A 248 20.52 27.55 22.51
C ASP A 248 20.96 28.67 21.56
N LEU A 249 20.12 29.70 21.39
CA LEU A 249 20.28 30.79 20.46
C LEU A 249 20.73 32.09 21.19
N PRO A 250 21.24 33.10 20.47
CA PRO A 250 21.63 34.36 21.07
C PRO A 250 20.48 35.02 21.83
N GLY A 251 20.83 35.85 22.84
CA GLY A 251 19.84 36.54 23.65
C GLY A 251 19.05 35.67 24.63
N GLY A 252 19.49 34.44 24.86
CA GLY A 252 18.77 33.47 25.71
C GLY A 252 17.56 32.81 25.00
N ALA A 253 17.46 33.01 23.70
CA ALA A 253 16.44 32.34 22.89
C ALA A 253 16.71 30.84 22.81
N LYS A 254 15.63 30.05 22.65
CA LYS A 254 15.71 28.60 22.47
C LYS A 254 14.76 28.18 21.36
N TRP A 255 15.18 27.17 20.62
CA TRP A 255 14.34 26.50 19.62
C TRP A 255 14.64 25.01 19.66
N GLY A 256 13.63 24.16 19.40
CA GLY A 256 13.86 22.72 19.40
C GLY A 256 12.60 21.88 19.28
N TYR A 257 12.76 20.62 19.60
CA TYR A 257 11.69 19.62 19.59
C TYR A 257 11.52 19.03 21.00
N ARG A 258 10.27 18.79 21.37
CA ARG A 258 9.90 17.96 22.52
C ARG A 258 9.17 16.74 22.01
N TYR A 259 9.66 15.56 22.38
CA TYR A 259 9.05 14.28 22.08
C TYR A 259 8.50 13.68 23.35
N THR A 260 7.24 13.23 23.29
CA THR A 260 6.56 12.56 24.40
C THR A 260 6.03 11.22 23.96
N LEU A 261 6.46 10.14 24.61
CA LEU A 261 5.99 8.77 24.41
C LEU A 261 5.27 8.31 25.67
N ARG A 262 3.98 7.94 25.56
CA ARG A 262 3.20 7.44 26.71
C ARG A 262 3.70 6.06 27.15
N SER A 263 3.68 5.82 28.48
CA SER A 263 3.96 4.51 29.05
C SER A 263 2.87 3.49 28.70
N GLY A 264 3.20 2.19 28.73
CA GLY A 264 2.30 1.11 28.36
C GLY A 264 2.39 0.77 26.87
N GLU A 265 1.38 0.06 26.35
CA GLU A 265 1.34 -0.34 24.94
C GLU A 265 0.75 0.76 24.07
N HIS A 266 1.58 1.76 23.73
CA HIS A 266 1.17 2.89 22.89
C HIS A 266 2.09 3.03 21.67
N TYR A 267 1.48 3.35 20.52
CA TYR A 267 2.14 3.54 19.24
C TYR A 267 2.11 5.01 18.78
N LEU A 268 1.70 5.92 19.63
CA LEU A 268 1.56 7.35 19.33
C LEU A 268 2.65 8.14 20.06
N VAL A 269 3.40 8.92 19.31
CA VAL A 269 4.45 9.85 19.78
C VAL A 269 3.97 11.27 19.55
N ASN A 270 3.87 12.07 20.59
CA ASN A 270 3.62 13.50 20.43
C ASN A 270 4.96 14.23 20.21
N MET A 271 5.03 15.02 19.17
CA MET A 271 6.17 15.87 18.82
C MET A 271 5.71 17.33 18.77
N GLU A 272 6.35 18.19 19.55
CA GLU A 272 6.10 19.63 19.56
C GLU A 272 7.36 20.37 19.13
N VAL A 273 7.20 21.39 18.29
CA VAL A 273 8.24 22.37 18.01
C VAL A 273 8.17 23.44 19.09
N ILE A 274 9.12 23.41 20.02
CA ILE A 274 9.20 24.33 21.16
C ILE A 274 10.12 25.50 20.85
N GLN A 275 9.74 26.69 21.30
CA GLN A 275 10.50 27.90 21.10
C GLN A 275 10.35 28.83 22.30
N HIS A 276 11.38 29.68 22.53
CA HIS A 276 11.35 30.70 23.56
C HIS A 276 12.20 31.91 23.13
N ASN A 277 11.65 33.12 23.24
CA ASN A 277 12.30 34.38 22.90
C ASN A 277 12.91 34.44 21.49
N VAL A 278 12.33 33.79 20.50
CA VAL A 278 12.90 33.70 19.14
C VAL A 278 12.54 34.87 18.23
N GLY A 279 11.75 35.85 18.67
CA GLY A 279 11.19 36.93 17.85
C GLY A 279 12.20 37.81 17.10
N ASP A 280 13.41 37.94 17.64
CA ASP A 280 14.51 38.70 16.99
C ASP A 280 15.22 37.85 15.92
N ILE A 281 15.07 36.55 15.95
CA ILE A 281 15.76 35.58 15.09
C ILE A 281 14.80 35.05 14.00
N ILE A 282 13.59 34.68 14.39
CA ILE A 282 12.51 34.27 13.51
C ILE A 282 11.47 35.38 13.44
N PRO A 283 11.29 36.01 12.26
CA PRO A 283 10.45 37.22 12.19
C PRO A 283 8.98 36.90 12.45
N PRO A 284 8.21 37.79 13.06
CA PRO A 284 6.78 37.66 13.29
C PRO A 284 5.96 37.45 12.01
N SER A 285 6.51 37.78 10.83
CA SER A 285 5.88 37.55 9.53
C SER A 285 5.96 36.10 9.07
N MET A 286 6.76 35.25 9.73
CA MET A 286 6.80 33.81 9.42
C MET A 286 5.62 33.09 10.09
N ASN A 287 4.55 32.89 9.35
CA ASN A 287 3.33 32.20 9.78
C ASN A 287 3.20 30.78 9.20
N THR A 288 4.13 30.38 8.34
CA THR A 288 4.23 29.04 7.77
C THR A 288 5.69 28.60 7.72
N ALA A 289 5.94 27.31 7.88
CA ALA A 289 7.23 26.66 7.69
C ALA A 289 7.08 25.53 6.66
N GLN A 290 8.11 25.30 5.87
CA GLN A 290 8.18 24.13 5.03
C GLN A 290 8.62 22.95 5.89
N PHE A 291 7.83 21.87 5.87
CA PHE A 291 8.14 20.58 6.49
C PHE A 291 8.44 19.58 5.38
N ARG A 292 9.61 18.94 5.41
CA ARG A 292 9.96 17.85 4.50
C ARG A 292 10.13 16.57 5.29
N TRP A 293 9.61 15.49 4.75
CA TRP A 293 9.78 14.14 5.27
C TRP A 293 10.23 13.22 4.15
N HIS A 294 11.35 12.54 4.34
CA HIS A 294 11.93 11.61 3.38
C HIS A 294 12.26 10.29 4.08
N GLN A 295 12.04 9.17 3.39
CA GLN A 295 12.36 7.84 3.89
C GLN A 295 12.54 6.84 2.75
N LEU A 296 13.60 6.06 2.81
CA LEU A 296 13.69 4.78 2.11
C LEU A 296 12.93 3.73 2.92
N MET A 297 11.85 3.20 2.36
CA MET A 297 10.98 2.21 3.03
C MET A 297 11.67 0.85 3.07
N PRO A 298 12.06 0.35 4.27
CA PRO A 298 12.72 -0.94 4.40
C PRO A 298 11.76 -2.09 4.12
N ARG A 299 12.28 -3.14 3.50
CA ARG A 299 11.56 -4.39 3.28
C ARG A 299 11.42 -5.16 4.58
N GLN A 300 10.22 -5.71 4.85
CA GLN A 300 9.88 -6.46 6.06
C GLN A 300 9.39 -7.89 5.75
N GLU A 301 8.93 -8.14 4.51
CA GLU A 301 8.23 -9.37 4.16
C GLU A 301 9.01 -10.22 3.13
N LEU A 302 8.77 -11.55 3.16
CA LEU A 302 9.34 -12.48 2.17
C LEU A 302 8.87 -12.17 0.74
N GLY A 303 7.59 -11.83 0.59
CA GLY A 303 6.94 -11.57 -0.69
C GLY A 303 7.10 -10.13 -1.18
N ARG A 304 8.27 -9.74 -1.72
CA ARG A 304 8.56 -8.39 -2.18
C ARG A 304 7.47 -7.77 -3.06
N THR A 305 7.01 -8.49 -4.09
CA THR A 305 6.02 -7.98 -5.05
C THR A 305 4.70 -7.59 -4.38
N PHE A 306 4.32 -8.32 -3.35
CA PHE A 306 3.10 -8.05 -2.61
C PHE A 306 3.28 -6.90 -1.63
N GLU A 307 4.41 -6.86 -0.93
CA GLU A 307 4.78 -5.77 -0.04
C GLU A 307 4.90 -4.44 -0.81
N GLU A 308 5.61 -4.41 -1.93
CA GLU A 308 5.79 -3.24 -2.79
C GLU A 308 4.45 -2.66 -3.28
N ARG A 309 3.52 -3.54 -3.72
CA ARG A 309 2.18 -3.12 -4.16
C ARG A 309 1.34 -2.50 -3.06
N ASN A 310 1.50 -2.99 -1.82
CA ASN A 310 0.74 -2.52 -0.67
C ASN A 310 1.43 -1.40 0.10
N SER A 311 2.64 -0.99 -0.31
CA SER A 311 3.39 0.13 0.24
C SER A 311 3.19 1.38 -0.60
N GLY A 312 3.15 2.55 0.04
CA GLY A 312 2.99 3.82 -0.66
C GLY A 312 2.65 4.98 0.26
N ILE A 313 2.62 6.17 -0.32
CA ILE A 313 2.22 7.39 0.36
C ILE A 313 0.70 7.47 0.37
N TRP A 314 0.13 7.74 1.55
CA TRP A 314 -1.29 7.98 1.77
C TRP A 314 -1.47 9.33 2.44
N TYR A 315 -2.58 9.99 2.15
CA TYR A 315 -2.93 11.29 2.74
C TYR A 315 -4.45 11.43 2.88
N LYS A 316 -4.88 12.34 3.70
CA LYS A 316 -6.29 12.68 3.87
C LYS A 316 -6.45 14.20 3.81
N TYR A 317 -7.28 14.68 2.90
CA TYR A 317 -7.73 16.06 2.94
C TYR A 317 -8.74 16.25 4.09
N VAL A 318 -8.80 17.47 4.63
CA VAL A 318 -9.78 17.81 5.66
C VAL A 318 -11.20 17.64 5.10
N GLY A 319 -12.03 16.83 5.78
CA GLY A 319 -13.41 16.56 5.38
C GLY A 319 -13.60 15.53 4.26
N ASP A 320 -12.52 14.95 3.69
CA ASP A 320 -12.58 13.94 2.63
C ASP A 320 -12.15 12.55 3.12
N SER A 321 -12.35 11.55 2.27
CA SER A 321 -11.84 10.19 2.52
C SER A 321 -10.35 10.10 2.23
N PRO A 322 -9.58 9.26 2.95
CA PRO A 322 -8.19 9.02 2.66
C PRO A 322 -7.94 8.51 1.24
N GLU A 323 -6.89 9.01 0.62
CA GLU A 323 -6.41 8.66 -0.70
C GLU A 323 -4.95 8.21 -0.65
N GLY A 324 -4.49 7.51 -1.66
CA GLY A 324 -3.10 7.05 -1.73
C GLY A 324 -2.61 7.05 -3.17
N ILE A 325 -1.32 7.34 -3.35
CA ILE A 325 -0.67 7.22 -4.64
C ILE A 325 -0.60 5.74 -5.05
N ASP A 326 -0.71 5.46 -6.35
CA ASP A 326 -0.64 4.08 -6.87
C ASP A 326 0.66 3.38 -6.46
N GLY A 327 0.53 2.42 -5.54
CA GLY A 327 1.65 1.65 -5.00
C GLY A 327 2.45 0.85 -6.03
N THR A 328 2.02 0.74 -7.28
CA THR A 328 2.70 -0.02 -8.32
C THR A 328 3.61 0.81 -9.20
N LYS A 329 3.64 2.14 -9.02
CA LYS A 329 4.33 3.07 -9.91
C LYS A 329 5.22 4.05 -9.15
N THR A 330 6.24 4.53 -9.85
CA THR A 330 6.91 5.78 -9.52
C THR A 330 5.97 6.91 -9.93
N ASP A 331 5.56 7.74 -8.98
CA ASP A 331 4.54 8.77 -9.18
C ASP A 331 4.72 9.93 -8.21
N SER A 332 4.14 11.08 -8.55
CA SER A 332 4.15 12.27 -7.70
C SER A 332 2.83 13.01 -7.80
N GLU A 333 2.41 13.63 -6.71
CA GLU A 333 1.15 14.35 -6.64
C GLU A 333 1.32 15.68 -5.91
N LYS A 334 0.63 16.71 -6.41
CA LYS A 334 0.54 18.01 -5.77
C LYS A 334 -0.74 18.07 -4.93
N LEU A 335 -0.59 18.39 -3.66
CA LEU A 335 -1.69 18.48 -2.71
C LEU A 335 -2.12 19.95 -2.58
N ASP A 336 -3.19 20.33 -3.27
CA ASP A 336 -3.65 21.73 -3.39
C ASP A 336 -4.65 22.15 -2.30
N HIS A 337 -5.02 21.24 -1.40
CA HIS A 337 -5.97 21.49 -0.32
C HIS A 337 -5.35 21.17 1.05
N SER A 338 -6.01 21.62 2.13
CA SER A 338 -5.55 21.35 3.50
C SER A 338 -5.54 19.84 3.79
N VAL A 339 -4.39 19.33 4.25
CA VAL A 339 -4.15 17.91 4.50
C VAL A 339 -4.19 17.64 6.01
N ARG A 340 -5.11 16.74 6.43
CA ARG A 340 -5.31 16.36 7.82
C ARG A 340 -4.18 15.49 8.36
N TRP A 341 -3.68 14.56 7.54
CA TRP A 341 -2.53 13.72 7.85
C TRP A 341 -1.85 13.18 6.60
N LEU A 342 -0.60 12.79 6.75
CA LEU A 342 0.24 12.15 5.75
C LEU A 342 0.80 10.85 6.31
N ALA A 343 0.79 9.76 5.53
CA ALA A 343 1.29 8.47 5.96
C ALA A 343 2.25 7.83 4.95
N TYR A 344 3.33 7.25 5.47
CA TYR A 344 4.16 6.29 4.77
C TYR A 344 3.77 4.90 5.23
N LYS A 345 3.11 4.17 4.34
CA LYS A 345 2.53 2.87 4.61
C LYS A 345 3.37 1.77 3.99
N ASN A 346 3.74 0.76 4.78
CA ASN A 346 4.14 -0.57 4.33
C ASN A 346 2.92 -1.51 4.33
N GLN A 347 3.08 -2.77 3.93
CA GLN A 347 2.00 -3.76 3.92
C GLN A 347 1.31 -3.87 5.29
N PHE A 348 2.08 -4.08 6.37
CA PHE A 348 1.56 -4.32 7.71
C PHE A 348 1.86 -3.23 8.72
N PHE A 349 2.67 -2.24 8.37
CA PHE A 349 3.09 -1.17 9.27
C PHE A 349 2.92 0.19 8.61
N SER A 350 2.65 1.20 9.41
CA SER A 350 2.54 2.57 8.92
C SER A 350 3.18 3.55 9.88
N THR A 351 3.74 4.60 9.31
CA THR A 351 4.02 5.84 10.03
C THR A 351 3.05 6.90 9.52
N VAL A 352 2.34 7.56 10.44
CA VAL A 352 1.38 8.62 10.10
C VAL A 352 1.76 9.89 10.83
N MET A 353 2.02 10.95 10.09
CA MET A 353 2.22 12.31 10.61
C MET A 353 0.88 13.04 10.65
N ILE A 354 0.37 13.32 11.85
CA ILE A 354 -0.91 13.97 12.09
C ILE A 354 -0.64 15.33 12.70
N PRO A 355 -0.57 16.42 11.92
CA PRO A 355 -0.30 17.74 12.47
C PRO A 355 -1.45 18.22 13.36
N HIS A 356 -1.14 18.93 14.42
CA HIS A 356 -2.14 19.52 15.32
C HIS A 356 -3.02 20.56 14.60
N LYS A 357 -2.45 21.30 13.66
CA LYS A 357 -3.16 22.12 12.67
C LYS A 357 -2.90 21.53 11.29
N PRO A 358 -3.92 21.28 10.46
CA PRO A 358 -3.74 20.69 9.13
C PRO A 358 -2.67 21.44 8.31
N PHE A 359 -1.94 20.70 7.46
CA PHE A 359 -1.06 21.33 6.48
C PHE A 359 -1.87 22.17 5.49
N ASP A 360 -1.32 23.28 5.03
CA ASP A 360 -1.97 24.15 4.02
C ASP A 360 -1.88 23.59 2.59
N GLY A 361 -1.21 22.46 2.41
CA GLY A 361 -0.97 21.79 1.16
C GLY A 361 0.48 21.33 1.03
N GLY A 362 0.88 20.90 -0.17
CA GLY A 362 2.24 20.43 -0.41
C GLY A 362 2.41 19.62 -1.67
N ALA A 363 3.41 18.76 -1.68
CA ALA A 363 3.66 17.80 -2.74
C ALA A 363 4.26 16.51 -2.17
N VAL A 364 3.91 15.39 -2.77
CA VAL A 364 4.42 14.07 -2.39
C VAL A 364 4.95 13.35 -3.63
N ALA A 365 5.98 12.54 -3.46
CA ALA A 365 6.59 11.75 -4.51
C ALA A 365 7.04 10.40 -3.97
N GLN A 366 6.88 9.36 -4.77
CA GLN A 366 7.41 8.02 -4.46
C GLN A 366 8.10 7.41 -5.67
N ALA A 367 9.18 6.68 -5.44
CA ALA A 367 9.88 5.91 -6.46
C ALA A 367 9.98 4.43 -6.05
N VAL A 368 9.59 3.54 -6.96
CA VAL A 368 9.73 2.10 -6.75
C VAL A 368 11.21 1.72 -6.86
N GLN A 369 11.72 0.97 -5.89
CA GLN A 369 13.12 0.56 -5.87
C GLN A 369 13.34 -0.73 -6.67
N ASP A 370 14.35 -0.75 -7.54
CA ASP A 370 14.71 -1.96 -8.29
C ASP A 370 15.28 -3.03 -7.35
N ALA A 371 14.64 -4.19 -7.33
CA ALA A 371 15.04 -5.33 -6.51
C ALA A 371 16.45 -5.83 -6.78
N LYS A 372 17.01 -5.61 -7.97
CA LYS A 372 18.37 -6.03 -8.36
C LYS A 372 19.43 -5.08 -7.83
N ILE A 373 19.10 -3.79 -7.72
CA ILE A 373 20.00 -2.73 -7.27
C ILE A 373 19.89 -2.58 -5.76
N ASN A 374 18.67 -2.56 -5.24
CA ASN A 374 18.37 -2.29 -3.83
C ASN A 374 17.38 -3.30 -3.25
N PRO A 375 17.83 -4.53 -2.93
CA PRO A 375 16.95 -5.60 -2.45
C PRO A 375 16.33 -5.32 -1.08
N SER A 376 16.96 -4.49 -0.27
CA SER A 376 16.55 -4.22 1.13
C SER A 376 15.45 -3.15 1.25
N TYR A 377 15.14 -2.43 0.18
CA TYR A 377 14.14 -1.37 0.20
C TYR A 377 13.09 -1.59 -0.87
N VAL A 378 11.86 -1.18 -0.59
CA VAL A 378 10.73 -1.30 -1.53
C VAL A 378 10.44 0.01 -2.23
N LYS A 379 10.58 1.16 -1.52
CA LYS A 379 10.28 2.48 -2.06
C LYS A 379 11.17 3.56 -1.48
N ASP A 380 11.36 4.61 -2.27
CA ASP A 380 11.85 5.92 -1.86
C ASP A 380 10.65 6.86 -1.79
N MET A 381 10.42 7.51 -0.65
CA MET A 381 9.27 8.37 -0.39
C MET A 381 9.72 9.73 0.08
N ASP A 382 9.17 10.78 -0.52
CA ASP A 382 9.46 12.18 -0.19
C ASP A 382 8.18 13.00 -0.15
N ALA A 383 8.06 13.84 0.86
CA ALA A 383 6.94 14.75 1.03
C ALA A 383 7.44 16.13 1.46
N VAL A 384 6.92 17.15 0.82
CA VAL A 384 7.21 18.56 1.15
C VAL A 384 5.88 19.25 1.42
N MET A 385 5.63 19.60 2.68
CA MET A 385 4.35 20.14 3.14
C MET A 385 4.52 21.57 3.66
N ILE A 386 3.49 22.37 3.53
CA ILE A 386 3.42 23.72 4.11
C ILE A 386 2.68 23.60 5.44
N MET A 387 3.40 23.90 6.52
CA MET A 387 2.87 23.80 7.88
C MET A 387 2.57 25.16 8.48
N PRO A 388 1.38 25.38 9.07
CA PRO A 388 1.12 26.57 9.87
C PRO A 388 2.10 26.67 11.05
N TYR A 389 2.71 27.84 11.21
CA TYR A 389 3.73 28.11 12.22
C TYR A 389 3.33 29.30 13.08
N ASP A 390 3.22 29.09 14.38
CA ASP A 390 2.93 30.13 15.36
C ASP A 390 4.24 30.61 15.98
N ASN A 391 4.69 31.78 15.58
CA ASN A 391 5.96 32.36 16.05
C ASN A 391 5.86 33.12 17.40
N VAL A 392 4.69 33.18 18.00
CA VAL A 392 4.44 33.90 19.27
C VAL A 392 4.33 32.93 20.44
N SER A 393 3.71 31.79 20.23
CA SER A 393 3.52 30.78 21.26
C SER A 393 4.80 30.00 21.56
N ASP A 394 4.95 29.51 22.80
CA ASP A 394 6.07 28.63 23.18
C ASP A 394 6.07 27.28 22.40
N VAL A 395 4.93 26.87 21.86
CA VAL A 395 4.78 25.74 20.92
C VAL A 395 4.38 26.30 19.56
N ALA A 396 5.30 26.27 18.61
CA ALA A 396 5.11 26.82 17.28
C ALA A 396 4.18 25.96 16.40
N CYS A 397 4.33 24.66 16.45
CA CYS A 397 3.53 23.65 15.77
C CYS A 397 3.79 22.28 16.40
N GLY A 398 3.06 21.26 16.00
CA GLY A 398 3.27 19.92 16.52
C GLY A 398 2.57 18.85 15.70
N PHE A 399 2.92 17.61 16.01
CA PHE A 399 2.39 16.40 15.39
C PHE A 399 2.06 15.35 16.45
N ASP A 400 1.03 14.57 16.19
CA ASP A 400 0.92 13.23 16.73
C ASP A 400 1.42 12.25 15.66
N ILE A 401 2.49 11.52 15.96
CA ILE A 401 3.14 10.59 15.04
C ILE A 401 2.74 9.18 15.44
N PHE A 402 1.90 8.52 14.63
CA PHE A 402 1.63 7.11 14.79
C PHE A 402 2.73 6.30 14.13
N ILE A 403 3.36 5.37 14.86
CA ILE A 403 4.36 4.42 14.36
C ILE A 403 3.95 3.03 14.84
N GLY A 404 3.33 2.25 13.97
CA GLY A 404 2.74 1.02 14.47
C GLY A 404 2.16 0.08 13.41
N PRO A 405 1.54 -1.02 13.88
CA PRO A 405 0.93 -2.04 13.04
C PRO A 405 -0.39 -1.56 12.43
N ASN A 406 -0.66 -2.00 11.20
CA ASN A 406 -1.95 -1.81 10.53
C ASN A 406 -3.01 -2.77 11.11
N LEU A 407 -3.27 -2.64 12.40
CA LEU A 407 -4.24 -3.45 13.15
C LEU A 407 -5.58 -2.71 13.22
N TYR A 408 -6.65 -3.31 12.70
CA TYR A 408 -7.94 -2.64 12.54
C TYR A 408 -8.50 -2.04 13.85
N PRO A 409 -8.56 -2.77 14.99
CA PRO A 409 -9.04 -2.19 16.25
C PRO A 409 -8.19 -1.02 16.75
N LEU A 410 -6.86 -1.11 16.58
CA LEU A 410 -5.93 -0.05 16.98
C LEU A 410 -6.16 1.22 16.14
N LEU A 411 -6.14 1.08 14.80
CA LEU A 411 -6.36 2.23 13.91
C LEU A 411 -7.76 2.84 14.07
N SER A 412 -8.78 2.04 14.40
CA SER A 412 -10.13 2.53 14.68
C SER A 412 -10.21 3.33 15.97
N SER A 413 -9.33 3.07 16.95
CA SER A 413 -9.32 3.79 18.22
C SER A 413 -8.49 5.08 18.19
N MET A 414 -7.78 5.37 17.08
CA MET A 414 -6.90 6.55 17.01
C MET A 414 -7.69 7.87 17.07
N ASP A 415 -8.90 7.90 16.55
CA ASP A 415 -9.79 9.07 16.62
C ASP A 415 -10.08 9.50 18.06
N ASP A 416 -10.07 8.56 19.02
CA ASP A 416 -10.27 8.83 20.44
C ASP A 416 -9.03 9.42 21.13
N HIS A 417 -7.86 9.31 20.51
CA HIS A 417 -6.56 9.67 21.12
C HIS A 417 -5.93 10.94 20.54
N VAL A 418 -6.37 11.36 19.36
CA VAL A 418 -5.87 12.53 18.65
C VAL A 418 -6.91 13.64 18.62
N ALA A 419 -6.51 14.84 19.03
CA ALA A 419 -7.41 15.99 19.03
C ALA A 419 -7.79 16.45 17.62
N GLY A 420 -9.05 16.77 17.40
CA GLY A 420 -9.58 17.34 16.16
C GLY A 420 -11.06 17.01 15.96
N ASP A 421 -11.73 17.83 15.16
CA ASP A 421 -13.15 17.68 14.82
C ASP A 421 -13.40 16.82 13.58
N ASP A 422 -12.33 16.42 12.85
CA ASP A 422 -12.39 15.62 11.62
C ASP A 422 -11.83 14.23 11.89
N ASP A 423 -12.63 13.20 11.60
CA ASP A 423 -12.25 11.78 11.77
C ASP A 423 -10.98 11.47 10.99
N LEU A 424 -10.06 10.74 11.58
CA LEU A 424 -8.81 10.36 10.93
C LEU A 424 -8.99 9.29 9.85
N ASP A 425 -10.00 8.43 10.02
CA ASP A 425 -10.26 7.31 9.08
C ASP A 425 -9.04 6.41 8.81
N LEU A 426 -8.10 6.28 9.75
CA LEU A 426 -6.85 5.52 9.58
C LEU A 426 -7.08 4.04 9.23
N THR A 427 -8.25 3.51 9.53
CA THR A 427 -8.65 2.15 9.10
C THR A 427 -8.60 1.97 7.57
N ARG A 428 -8.64 3.07 6.79
CA ARG A 428 -8.51 3.05 5.33
C ARG A 428 -7.10 2.67 4.86
N LEU A 429 -6.09 2.80 5.70
CA LEU A 429 -4.75 2.29 5.43
C LEU A 429 -4.75 0.76 5.23
N ILE A 430 -5.74 0.05 5.79
CA ILE A 430 -5.92 -1.39 5.55
C ILE A 430 -6.77 -1.57 4.28
N PRO A 431 -6.24 -2.20 3.20
CA PRO A 431 -6.94 -2.38 1.93
C PRO A 431 -8.00 -3.48 2.01
N LEU A 432 -9.15 -3.19 2.63
CA LEU A 432 -10.26 -4.12 2.81
C LEU A 432 -11.19 -4.25 1.58
N GLY A 433 -10.70 -3.89 0.40
CA GLY A 433 -11.45 -3.95 -0.85
C GLY A 433 -12.25 -2.69 -1.18
N TRP A 434 -13.04 -2.75 -2.26
CA TRP A 434 -13.82 -1.60 -2.73
C TRP A 434 -14.80 -1.10 -1.68
N ASN A 435 -15.11 0.19 -1.69
CA ASN A 435 -15.98 0.84 -0.71
C ASN A 435 -17.33 0.12 -0.51
N TRP A 436 -17.96 -0.38 -1.58
CA TRP A 436 -19.23 -1.10 -1.51
C TRP A 436 -19.12 -2.54 -1.00
N LEU A 437 -17.91 -3.12 -0.88
CA LEU A 437 -17.65 -4.44 -0.31
C LEU A 437 -17.01 -4.39 1.08
N ARG A 438 -16.41 -3.24 1.42
CA ARG A 438 -15.68 -3.06 2.68
C ARG A 438 -16.53 -3.42 3.91
N TRP A 439 -17.83 -3.12 3.88
CA TRP A 439 -18.75 -3.43 4.98
C TRP A 439 -18.82 -4.93 5.33
N ILE A 440 -18.58 -5.83 4.36
CA ILE A 440 -18.54 -7.27 4.62
C ILE A 440 -17.36 -7.59 5.56
N ASN A 441 -16.19 -6.97 5.30
CA ASN A 441 -15.02 -7.13 6.17
C ASN A 441 -15.25 -6.47 7.52
N THR A 442 -15.70 -5.22 7.56
CA THR A 442 -15.78 -4.45 8.80
C THR A 442 -16.93 -4.86 9.72
N ILE A 443 -18.06 -5.33 9.18
CA ILE A 443 -19.26 -5.68 9.98
C ILE A 443 -19.36 -7.19 10.22
N ILE A 444 -18.85 -8.03 9.31
CA ILE A 444 -19.03 -9.49 9.43
C ILE A 444 -17.70 -10.17 9.76
N ILE A 445 -16.68 -10.01 8.91
CA ILE A 445 -15.47 -10.85 8.96
C ILE A 445 -14.59 -10.45 10.14
N ILE A 446 -14.21 -9.19 10.26
CA ILE A 446 -13.32 -8.70 11.33
C ILE A 446 -13.92 -8.94 12.71
N PRO A 447 -15.20 -8.61 13.01
CA PRO A 447 -15.78 -8.88 14.31
C PRO A 447 -15.81 -10.36 14.68
N ILE A 448 -16.14 -11.26 13.73
CA ILE A 448 -16.11 -12.70 13.98
C ILE A 448 -14.68 -13.18 14.21
N PHE A 449 -13.74 -12.73 13.39
CA PHE A 449 -12.32 -13.08 13.48
C PHE A 449 -11.73 -12.64 14.83
N THR A 450 -11.90 -11.36 15.19
CA THR A 450 -11.45 -10.80 16.47
C THR A 450 -12.16 -11.45 17.68
N PHE A 451 -13.44 -11.85 17.55
CA PHE A 451 -14.12 -12.58 18.59
C PHE A 451 -13.51 -13.97 18.80
N LEU A 452 -13.24 -14.70 17.71
CA LEU A 452 -12.66 -16.04 17.77
C LEU A 452 -11.21 -16.01 18.32
N SER A 453 -10.43 -14.99 17.97
CA SER A 453 -9.03 -14.85 18.42
C SER A 453 -8.88 -14.65 19.93
N LYS A 454 -9.96 -14.22 20.62
CA LYS A 454 -9.97 -14.13 22.10
C LYS A 454 -9.99 -15.51 22.78
N PHE A 455 -10.44 -16.55 22.10
CA PHE A 455 -10.62 -17.89 22.66
C PHE A 455 -9.72 -18.95 22.04
N ILE A 456 -9.26 -18.69 20.82
CA ILE A 456 -8.49 -19.64 20.00
C ILE A 456 -7.20 -18.97 19.60
N THR A 457 -6.07 -19.58 19.94
CA THR A 457 -4.74 -19.08 19.59
C THR A 457 -4.27 -19.53 18.20
N ASN A 458 -4.82 -20.64 17.69
CA ASN A 458 -4.43 -21.17 16.38
C ASN A 458 -5.27 -20.57 15.25
N TYR A 459 -4.66 -19.71 14.45
CA TYR A 459 -5.34 -18.97 13.36
C TYR A 459 -5.81 -19.86 12.22
N GLY A 460 -5.18 -21.00 11.95
CA GLY A 460 -5.68 -21.99 10.99
C GLY A 460 -7.03 -22.55 11.42
N ILE A 461 -7.23 -22.80 12.72
CA ILE A 461 -8.52 -23.23 13.27
C ILE A 461 -9.54 -22.09 13.20
N ILE A 462 -9.13 -20.84 13.47
CA ILE A 462 -10.00 -19.67 13.33
C ILE A 462 -10.52 -19.57 11.90
N ILE A 463 -9.67 -19.73 10.89
CA ILE A 463 -10.05 -19.70 9.46
C ILE A 463 -11.05 -20.83 9.15
N LEU A 464 -10.84 -22.03 9.69
CA LEU A 464 -11.78 -23.14 9.51
C LEU A 464 -13.17 -22.79 10.09
N ILE A 465 -13.23 -22.33 11.33
CA ILE A 465 -14.47 -21.97 12.01
C ILE A 465 -15.15 -20.80 11.31
N LEU A 466 -14.40 -19.77 10.94
CA LEU A 466 -14.90 -18.63 10.16
C LEU A 466 -15.54 -19.09 8.85
N THR A 467 -14.88 -20.03 8.13
CA THR A 467 -15.41 -20.60 6.89
C THR A 467 -16.73 -21.32 7.12
N ILE A 468 -16.84 -22.10 8.21
CA ILE A 468 -18.07 -22.80 8.59
C ILE A 468 -19.19 -21.80 8.92
N ILE A 469 -18.91 -20.77 9.71
CA ILE A 469 -19.89 -19.72 10.05
C ILE A 469 -20.43 -19.05 8.79
N ILE A 470 -19.56 -18.67 7.87
CA ILE A 470 -19.95 -18.06 6.59
C ILE A 470 -20.83 -19.02 5.78
N LYS A 471 -20.48 -20.31 5.72
CA LYS A 471 -21.30 -21.33 5.03
C LYS A 471 -22.67 -21.51 5.68
N ILE A 472 -22.77 -21.40 7.01
CA ILE A 472 -24.04 -21.43 7.73
C ILE A 472 -24.88 -20.19 7.42
N LEU A 473 -24.28 -19.00 7.42
CA LEU A 473 -24.95 -17.73 7.05
C LEU A 473 -25.52 -17.79 5.62
N LEU A 474 -24.77 -18.39 4.69
CA LEU A 474 -25.19 -18.54 3.29
C LEU A 474 -26.14 -19.73 3.06
N PHE A 475 -26.31 -20.61 4.04
CA PHE A 475 -27.08 -21.86 3.88
C PHE A 475 -28.48 -21.67 3.31
N PRO A 476 -29.34 -20.72 3.78
CA PRO A 476 -30.70 -20.58 3.25
C PRO A 476 -30.72 -20.21 1.75
N PHE A 477 -29.74 -19.48 1.29
CA PHE A 477 -29.62 -19.08 -0.12
C PHE A 477 -29.08 -20.23 -0.97
N THR A 478 -28.04 -20.91 -0.49
CA THR A 478 -27.44 -22.07 -1.19
C THR A 478 -28.43 -23.20 -1.29
N TYR A 479 -29.25 -23.47 -0.29
CA TYR A 479 -30.31 -24.48 -0.32
C TYR A 479 -31.37 -24.18 -1.39
N LYS A 480 -31.88 -22.94 -1.47
CA LYS A 480 -32.83 -22.52 -2.51
C LYS A 480 -32.26 -22.69 -3.92
N SER A 481 -31.02 -22.29 -4.11
CA SER A 481 -30.31 -22.44 -5.38
C SER A 481 -30.16 -23.90 -5.75
N TYR A 482 -29.81 -24.74 -4.78
CA TYR A 482 -29.68 -26.19 -4.99
C TYR A 482 -30.98 -26.87 -5.37
N GLN A 483 -32.11 -26.47 -4.73
CA GLN A 483 -33.44 -26.94 -5.15
C GLN A 483 -33.74 -26.61 -6.62
N SER A 484 -33.33 -25.41 -7.05
CA SER A 484 -33.53 -25.01 -8.45
C SER A 484 -32.63 -25.78 -9.43
N GLN A 485 -31.39 -26.08 -9.05
CA GLN A 485 -30.52 -27.00 -9.82
C GLN A 485 -31.10 -28.42 -9.89
N ALA A 486 -31.70 -28.91 -8.80
CA ALA A 486 -32.37 -30.20 -8.79
C ALA A 486 -33.57 -30.25 -9.77
N LYS A 487 -34.36 -29.16 -9.88
CA LYS A 487 -35.42 -29.04 -10.89
C LYS A 487 -34.86 -29.13 -12.31
N MET A 488 -33.75 -28.50 -12.62
CA MET A 488 -33.12 -28.58 -13.95
C MET A 488 -32.62 -29.97 -14.26
N ARG A 489 -32.09 -30.73 -13.27
CA ARG A 489 -31.74 -32.15 -13.44
C ARG A 489 -32.93 -33.02 -13.77
N ILE A 490 -34.05 -32.80 -13.08
CA ILE A 490 -35.29 -33.54 -13.34
C ILE A 490 -35.78 -33.32 -14.78
N LEU A 491 -35.58 -32.12 -15.33
CA LEU A 491 -35.96 -31.75 -16.71
C LEU A 491 -34.93 -32.16 -17.77
N ALA A 492 -33.76 -32.70 -17.38
CA ALA A 492 -32.70 -33.08 -18.32
C ALA A 492 -33.16 -34.03 -19.43
N PRO A 493 -33.98 -35.10 -19.18
CA PRO A 493 -34.46 -35.97 -20.22
C PRO A 493 -35.41 -35.27 -21.22
N GLU A 494 -36.24 -34.31 -20.72
CA GLU A 494 -37.12 -33.52 -21.58
C GLU A 494 -36.36 -32.56 -22.47
N ILE A 495 -35.29 -31.96 -21.92
CA ILE A 495 -34.37 -31.08 -22.68
C ILE A 495 -33.63 -31.91 -23.76
N LYS A 496 -33.22 -33.13 -23.43
CA LYS A 496 -32.58 -34.00 -24.40
C LYS A 496 -33.54 -34.34 -25.57
N ALA A 497 -34.79 -34.61 -25.27
CA ALA A 497 -35.82 -34.83 -26.30
C ALA A 497 -36.04 -33.56 -27.17
N ILE A 498 -36.00 -32.34 -26.59
CA ILE A 498 -36.06 -31.09 -27.36
C ILE A 498 -34.83 -30.95 -28.28
N ASN A 499 -33.65 -31.32 -27.80
CA ASN A 499 -32.40 -31.25 -28.58
C ASN A 499 -32.41 -32.22 -29.75
N GLU A 500 -32.95 -33.43 -29.55
CA GLU A 500 -33.13 -34.46 -30.58
C GLU A 500 -34.20 -34.06 -31.61
N LYS A 501 -35.27 -33.39 -31.15
CA LYS A 501 -36.35 -32.91 -32.02
C LYS A 501 -35.92 -31.76 -32.96
N TYR A 502 -34.97 -30.96 -32.53
CA TYR A 502 -34.47 -29.77 -33.27
C TYR A 502 -32.96 -29.87 -33.50
N PRO A 503 -32.45 -30.81 -34.31
CA PRO A 503 -31.03 -30.95 -34.57
C PRO A 503 -30.52 -29.82 -35.47
N GLY A 504 -29.20 -29.56 -35.42
CA GLY A 504 -28.52 -28.58 -36.26
C GLY A 504 -28.51 -27.13 -35.72
N GLN A 505 -27.65 -26.32 -36.30
CA GLN A 505 -27.48 -24.89 -35.88
C GLN A 505 -28.64 -24.00 -36.33
N GLU A 506 -29.26 -24.31 -37.46
CA GLU A 506 -30.43 -23.59 -38.00
C GLU A 506 -31.62 -23.58 -37.04
N ASN A 507 -31.78 -24.65 -36.25
CA ASN A 507 -32.85 -24.81 -35.28
C ASN A 507 -32.46 -24.34 -33.85
N ALA A 508 -31.27 -23.77 -33.65
CA ALA A 508 -30.77 -23.34 -32.33
C ALA A 508 -31.73 -22.40 -31.61
N MET A 509 -32.36 -21.49 -32.34
CA MET A 509 -33.31 -20.51 -31.77
C MET A 509 -34.64 -21.18 -31.33
N LYS A 510 -35.15 -22.12 -32.10
CA LYS A 510 -36.37 -22.87 -31.74
C LYS A 510 -36.10 -23.78 -30.53
N ARG A 511 -34.97 -24.46 -30.54
CA ARG A 511 -34.48 -25.26 -29.39
C ARG A 511 -34.39 -24.46 -28.12
N GLN A 512 -33.81 -23.24 -28.20
CA GLN A 512 -33.69 -22.35 -27.05
C GLN A 512 -35.06 -21.84 -26.57
N GLN A 513 -36.00 -21.52 -27.48
CA GLN A 513 -37.34 -21.09 -27.12
C GLN A 513 -38.13 -22.21 -26.43
N GLU A 514 -38.12 -23.44 -26.97
CA GLU A 514 -38.80 -24.59 -26.35
C GLU A 514 -38.18 -24.92 -24.97
N THR A 515 -36.87 -24.89 -24.84
CA THR A 515 -36.18 -25.09 -23.57
C THR A 515 -36.56 -24.05 -22.54
N MET A 516 -36.61 -22.75 -22.93
CA MET A 516 -37.06 -21.68 -22.05
C MET A 516 -38.53 -21.79 -21.67
N ALA A 517 -39.38 -22.22 -22.60
CA ALA A 517 -40.80 -22.50 -22.35
C ALA A 517 -40.98 -23.66 -21.34
N LEU A 518 -40.18 -24.71 -21.48
CA LEU A 518 -40.12 -25.81 -20.52
C LEU A 518 -39.73 -25.36 -19.12
N TYR A 519 -38.63 -24.62 -19.00
CA TYR A 519 -38.19 -24.06 -17.72
C TYR A 519 -39.27 -23.16 -17.09
N SER A 520 -39.90 -22.29 -17.88
CA SER A 520 -40.98 -21.43 -17.41
C SER A 520 -42.18 -22.23 -16.90
N ARG A 521 -42.62 -23.28 -17.62
CA ARG A 521 -43.73 -24.16 -17.19
C ARG A 521 -43.39 -24.88 -15.89
N ALA A 522 -42.21 -25.44 -15.79
CA ALA A 522 -41.75 -26.20 -14.61
C ALA A 522 -41.37 -25.29 -13.39
N GLY A 523 -41.35 -23.99 -13.55
CA GLY A 523 -40.91 -23.05 -12.50
C GLY A 523 -39.45 -23.26 -12.10
N ALA A 524 -38.63 -23.63 -13.08
CA ALA A 524 -37.20 -23.69 -12.97
C ALA A 524 -36.58 -22.43 -13.62
N SER A 525 -35.52 -21.88 -13.06
CA SER A 525 -34.81 -20.73 -13.64
C SER A 525 -33.43 -21.18 -14.12
N PRO A 526 -33.06 -20.98 -15.38
CA PRO A 526 -31.72 -21.31 -15.87
C PRO A 526 -30.61 -20.54 -15.16
N MET A 527 -30.93 -19.33 -14.64
CA MET A 527 -29.98 -18.50 -13.87
C MET A 527 -29.75 -18.99 -12.44
N SER A 528 -30.58 -19.91 -11.92
CA SER A 528 -30.42 -20.41 -10.56
C SER A 528 -29.20 -21.33 -10.39
N GLY A 529 -28.66 -21.85 -11.48
CA GLY A 529 -27.42 -22.64 -11.47
C GLY A 529 -26.18 -21.85 -11.11
N CYS A 530 -26.12 -20.60 -11.51
CA CYS A 530 -24.99 -19.70 -11.20
C CYS A 530 -25.23 -18.83 -9.94
N LEU A 531 -26.45 -18.86 -9.35
CA LEU A 531 -26.79 -18.05 -8.19
C LEU A 531 -25.87 -18.28 -6.97
N PRO A 532 -25.44 -19.52 -6.62
CA PRO A 532 -24.47 -19.73 -5.54
C PRO A 532 -23.15 -19.01 -5.80
N MET A 533 -22.66 -19.04 -7.04
CA MET A 533 -21.42 -18.39 -7.45
C MET A 533 -21.55 -16.87 -7.33
N LEU A 534 -22.65 -16.28 -7.82
CA LEU A 534 -22.90 -14.84 -7.73
C LEU A 534 -23.02 -14.37 -6.27
N LEU A 535 -23.62 -15.18 -5.38
CA LEU A 535 -23.74 -14.85 -3.97
C LEU A 535 -22.41 -14.99 -3.22
N GLN A 536 -21.58 -15.93 -3.63
CA GLN A 536 -20.28 -16.19 -3.00
C GLN A 536 -19.20 -15.20 -3.47
N MET A 537 -19.34 -14.59 -4.65
CA MET A 537 -18.37 -13.63 -5.21
C MET A 537 -18.07 -12.45 -4.30
N PRO A 538 -19.05 -11.72 -3.73
CA PRO A 538 -18.75 -10.60 -2.83
C PRO A 538 -17.94 -11.03 -1.60
N ILE A 539 -18.24 -12.20 -1.03
CA ILE A 539 -17.49 -12.74 0.11
C ILE A 539 -16.08 -13.16 -0.30
N LEU A 540 -15.95 -13.80 -1.46
CA LEU A 540 -14.63 -14.18 -1.99
C LEU A 540 -13.74 -12.96 -2.19
N ILE A 541 -14.27 -11.87 -2.78
CA ILE A 541 -13.53 -10.63 -2.99
C ILE A 541 -13.19 -9.96 -1.64
N ALA A 542 -14.12 -10.00 -0.67
CA ALA A 542 -13.86 -9.49 0.68
C ALA A 542 -12.70 -10.26 1.35
N MET A 543 -12.71 -11.60 1.28
CA MET A 543 -11.64 -12.43 1.83
C MET A 543 -10.32 -12.27 1.08
N PHE A 544 -10.37 -12.05 -0.23
CA PHE A 544 -9.21 -11.76 -1.07
C PHE A 544 -8.48 -10.49 -0.63
N SER A 545 -9.23 -9.50 -0.14
CA SER A 545 -8.66 -8.27 0.40
C SER A 545 -8.26 -8.42 1.88
N PHE A 546 -9.04 -9.17 2.67
CA PHE A 546 -8.83 -9.32 4.12
C PHE A 546 -7.56 -10.11 4.46
N PHE A 547 -7.41 -11.34 3.95
CA PHE A 547 -6.31 -12.22 4.38
C PHE A 547 -4.92 -11.66 4.13
N PRO A 548 -4.59 -11.09 2.96
CA PRO A 548 -3.27 -10.52 2.74
C PRO A 548 -2.98 -9.23 3.53
N SER A 549 -4.01 -8.63 4.12
CA SER A 549 -3.90 -7.39 4.90
C SER A 549 -4.07 -7.60 6.40
N CYS A 550 -4.31 -8.85 6.82
CA CYS A 550 -4.53 -9.22 8.22
C CYS A 550 -3.18 -9.45 8.90
N ILE A 551 -2.74 -8.46 9.69
CA ILE A 551 -1.46 -8.54 10.39
C ILE A 551 -1.44 -9.66 11.45
N GLU A 552 -2.58 -10.03 12.00
CA GLU A 552 -2.70 -11.10 12.99
C GLU A 552 -2.31 -12.47 12.45
N LEU A 553 -2.28 -12.64 11.11
CA LEU A 553 -1.82 -13.88 10.48
C LEU A 553 -0.31 -13.92 10.22
N ARG A 554 0.36 -12.79 10.46
CA ARG A 554 1.78 -12.63 10.19
C ARG A 554 2.61 -13.41 11.21
N GLY A 555 3.40 -14.37 10.73
CA GLY A 555 4.20 -15.26 11.56
C GLY A 555 3.43 -16.42 12.20
N GLU A 556 2.14 -16.53 11.94
CA GLU A 556 1.33 -17.62 12.47
C GLU A 556 1.47 -18.86 11.59
N SER A 557 1.91 -19.96 12.20
CA SER A 557 2.10 -21.24 11.51
C SER A 557 0.84 -22.10 11.52
N PHE A 558 0.61 -22.85 10.45
CA PHE A 558 -0.45 -23.85 10.41
C PHE A 558 -0.12 -24.99 9.45
N LEU A 559 -0.15 -26.23 9.93
CA LEU A 559 0.25 -27.45 9.22
C LEU A 559 1.71 -27.33 8.72
N TRP A 560 1.91 -27.20 7.42
CA TRP A 560 3.21 -27.02 6.76
C TRP A 560 3.54 -25.57 6.39
N ALA A 561 2.61 -24.66 6.59
CA ALA A 561 2.84 -23.22 6.33
C ALA A 561 3.42 -22.57 7.58
N ASP A 562 4.61 -22.01 7.47
CA ASP A 562 5.29 -21.33 8.58
C ASP A 562 4.70 -19.94 8.83
N ASN A 563 4.08 -19.34 7.81
CA ASN A 563 3.48 -17.99 7.88
C ASN A 563 2.21 -17.93 7.05
N LEU A 564 1.05 -17.77 7.70
CA LEU A 564 -0.24 -17.69 7.03
C LEU A 564 -0.44 -16.41 6.20
N ALA A 565 0.32 -15.35 6.47
CA ALA A 565 0.30 -14.11 5.69
C ALA A 565 1.20 -14.15 4.44
N ALA A 566 2.03 -15.18 4.29
CA ALA A 566 2.92 -15.40 3.16
C ALA A 566 2.51 -16.66 2.37
N PRO A 567 3.05 -16.88 1.14
CA PRO A 567 2.89 -18.16 0.44
C PRO A 567 3.53 -19.31 1.20
N ASP A 568 2.89 -20.49 1.21
CA ASP A 568 3.41 -21.74 1.78
C ASP A 568 4.37 -22.42 0.79
N VAL A 569 5.63 -22.09 0.84
CA VAL A 569 6.66 -22.60 -0.07
C VAL A 569 7.10 -23.99 0.35
N ILE A 570 6.62 -25.05 -0.37
CA ILE A 570 7.08 -26.41 -0.13
C ILE A 570 8.27 -26.81 -1.02
N PHE A 571 8.45 -26.12 -2.13
CA PHE A 571 9.51 -26.38 -3.09
C PHE A 571 9.87 -25.12 -3.86
N THR A 572 11.17 -24.83 -3.99
CA THR A 572 11.70 -23.75 -4.82
C THR A 572 12.26 -24.29 -6.12
N LEU A 573 11.85 -23.67 -7.24
CA LEU A 573 12.33 -24.01 -8.57
C LEU A 573 13.66 -23.27 -8.84
N PRO A 574 14.62 -23.89 -9.54
CA PRO A 574 15.87 -23.24 -9.91
C PRO A 574 15.71 -22.18 -11.03
N PHE A 575 14.49 -22.00 -11.54
CA PHE A 575 14.12 -21.03 -12.55
C PHE A 575 12.77 -20.42 -12.24
N SER A 576 12.50 -19.22 -12.72
CA SER A 576 11.21 -18.55 -12.57
C SER A 576 10.31 -18.84 -13.79
N ILE A 577 9.10 -19.34 -13.53
CA ILE A 577 8.08 -19.55 -14.56
C ILE A 577 7.28 -18.24 -14.71
N PRO A 578 7.14 -17.69 -15.93
CA PRO A 578 6.35 -16.50 -16.14
C PRO A 578 4.94 -16.63 -15.54
N PHE A 579 4.49 -15.64 -14.78
CA PHE A 579 3.21 -15.56 -14.06
C PHE A 579 3.01 -16.56 -12.91
N TYR A 580 3.90 -17.54 -12.71
CA TYR A 580 3.82 -18.52 -11.62
C TYR A 580 4.83 -18.26 -10.50
N GLY A 581 6.01 -17.74 -10.86
CA GLY A 581 7.09 -17.52 -9.91
C GLY A 581 8.11 -18.66 -9.87
N SER A 582 8.94 -18.66 -8.83
CA SER A 582 10.03 -19.65 -8.61
C SER A 582 9.73 -20.61 -7.45
N HIS A 583 8.50 -20.65 -6.93
CA HIS A 583 8.14 -21.51 -5.80
C HIS A 583 6.79 -22.20 -6.05
N VAL A 584 6.52 -23.23 -5.25
CA VAL A 584 5.31 -24.02 -5.30
C VAL A 584 4.61 -23.97 -3.95
N SER A 585 3.38 -23.46 -3.92
CA SER A 585 2.50 -23.43 -2.74
C SER A 585 1.60 -24.69 -2.74
N LEU A 586 1.63 -25.45 -1.66
CA LEU A 586 0.78 -26.65 -1.50
C LEU A 586 -0.68 -26.29 -1.28
N PHE A 587 -0.99 -25.24 -0.49
CA PHE A 587 -2.37 -24.79 -0.35
C PHE A 587 -2.96 -24.32 -1.67
N CYS A 588 -2.18 -23.66 -2.52
CA CYS A 588 -2.60 -23.28 -3.87
C CYS A 588 -2.89 -24.50 -4.76
N LEU A 589 -2.05 -25.55 -4.70
CA LEU A 589 -2.30 -26.82 -5.40
C LEU A 589 -3.57 -27.52 -4.90
N LEU A 590 -3.77 -27.60 -3.58
CA LEU A 590 -4.97 -28.19 -2.98
C LEU A 590 -6.24 -27.42 -3.33
N MET A 591 -6.17 -26.08 -3.32
CA MET A 591 -7.24 -25.20 -3.78
C MET A 591 -7.57 -25.46 -5.24
N THR A 592 -6.59 -25.56 -6.11
CA THR A 592 -6.78 -25.84 -7.54
C THR A 592 -7.38 -27.22 -7.77
N ALA A 593 -6.87 -28.25 -7.10
CA ALA A 593 -7.40 -29.61 -7.18
C ALA A 593 -8.87 -29.69 -6.72
N SER A 594 -9.20 -29.03 -5.60
CA SER A 594 -10.58 -28.96 -5.11
C SER A 594 -11.51 -28.17 -6.03
N ASN A 595 -10.99 -27.13 -6.71
CA ASN A 595 -11.76 -26.38 -7.71
C ASN A 595 -12.05 -27.20 -8.97
N ILE A 596 -11.09 -28.00 -9.44
CA ILE A 596 -11.28 -28.96 -10.53
C ILE A 596 -12.31 -30.02 -10.13
N LEU A 597 -12.20 -30.55 -8.91
CA LEU A 597 -13.18 -31.54 -8.38
C LEU A 597 -14.60 -30.93 -8.32
N TYR A 598 -14.73 -29.72 -7.79
CA TYR A 598 -16.01 -29.02 -7.74
C TYR A 598 -16.59 -28.77 -9.14
N THR A 599 -15.75 -28.34 -10.08
CA THR A 599 -16.13 -28.15 -11.49
C THR A 599 -16.62 -29.44 -12.11
N TYR A 600 -15.90 -30.54 -11.91
CA TYR A 600 -16.31 -31.88 -12.39
C TYR A 600 -17.68 -32.31 -11.84
N ILE A 601 -17.90 -32.16 -10.53
CA ILE A 601 -19.17 -32.51 -9.86
C ILE A 601 -20.32 -31.64 -10.39
N ASN A 602 -20.10 -30.36 -10.63
CA ASN A 602 -21.11 -29.43 -11.15
C ASN A 602 -21.46 -29.72 -12.61
N MET A 603 -20.47 -29.99 -13.46
CA MET A 603 -20.69 -30.33 -14.86
C MET A 603 -21.52 -31.62 -15.02
N LYS A 604 -21.24 -32.63 -14.19
CA LYS A 604 -22.03 -33.86 -14.17
C LYS A 604 -23.49 -33.63 -13.72
N SER A 605 -23.73 -32.52 -13.02
CA SER A 605 -25.05 -32.16 -12.50
C SER A 605 -25.87 -31.22 -13.41
N GLN A 606 -25.25 -30.65 -14.44
CA GLN A 606 -25.89 -29.71 -15.39
C GLN A 606 -25.58 -30.11 -16.85
N PRO A 607 -26.29 -31.12 -17.41
CA PRO A 607 -25.98 -31.66 -18.73
C PRO A 607 -26.09 -30.64 -19.87
N THR A 608 -26.92 -29.61 -19.72
CA THR A 608 -27.16 -28.56 -20.75
C THR A 608 -25.97 -27.61 -21.00
N SER A 609 -25.05 -27.45 -20.05
CA SER A 609 -23.86 -26.61 -20.22
C SER A 609 -22.74 -27.36 -20.97
N ALA A 610 -22.77 -28.71 -20.98
CA ALA A 610 -21.70 -29.52 -21.53
C ALA A 610 -21.79 -29.68 -23.07
N ASP A 611 -22.94 -29.36 -23.67
CA ASP A 611 -23.20 -29.61 -25.11
C ASP A 611 -22.69 -28.46 -26.02
N MET A 612 -22.14 -27.35 -25.42
CA MET A 612 -21.54 -26.26 -26.22
C MET A 612 -20.08 -26.59 -26.53
N PRO A 613 -19.65 -26.62 -27.79
CA PRO A 613 -18.26 -26.85 -28.16
C PRO A 613 -17.35 -25.78 -27.53
N GLY A 614 -16.30 -26.20 -26.85
CA GLY A 614 -15.34 -25.29 -26.19
C GLY A 614 -15.68 -24.86 -24.75
N MET A 615 -16.94 -24.87 -24.32
CA MET A 615 -17.34 -24.51 -22.94
C MET A 615 -16.68 -25.42 -21.90
N LYS A 616 -16.60 -26.72 -22.21
CA LYS A 616 -16.00 -27.72 -21.33
C LYS A 616 -14.53 -27.43 -21.03
N TRP A 617 -13.78 -27.11 -22.07
CA TRP A 617 -12.36 -26.74 -21.94
C TRP A 617 -12.18 -25.47 -21.14
N MET A 618 -13.00 -24.45 -21.38
CA MET A 618 -12.94 -23.18 -20.66
C MET A 618 -13.22 -23.35 -19.15
N MET A 619 -14.17 -24.22 -18.77
CA MET A 619 -14.50 -24.50 -17.36
C MET A 619 -13.36 -25.19 -16.60
N TYR A 620 -12.53 -25.99 -17.26
CA TYR A 620 -11.33 -26.60 -16.65
C TYR A 620 -10.10 -25.72 -16.72
N LEU A 621 -10.01 -24.85 -17.74
CA LEU A 621 -8.89 -23.92 -17.87
C LEU A 621 -8.90 -22.85 -16.77
N MET A 622 -10.10 -22.40 -16.36
CA MET A 622 -10.23 -21.35 -15.34
C MET A 622 -9.61 -21.74 -13.97
N PRO A 623 -9.87 -22.95 -13.40
CA PRO A 623 -9.17 -23.40 -12.19
C PRO A 623 -7.65 -23.49 -12.35
N LEU A 624 -7.18 -23.86 -13.54
CA LEU A 624 -5.75 -23.92 -13.81
C LEU A 624 -5.10 -22.55 -13.86
N MET A 625 -5.81 -21.54 -14.38
CA MET A 625 -5.36 -20.15 -14.33
C MET A 625 -5.23 -19.63 -12.88
N PHE A 626 -6.11 -20.07 -11.99
CA PHE A 626 -6.00 -19.70 -10.57
C PHE A 626 -4.70 -20.21 -9.93
N LEU A 627 -4.19 -21.35 -10.35
CA LEU A 627 -2.89 -21.86 -9.89
C LEU A 627 -1.77 -20.85 -10.14
N PHE A 628 -1.72 -20.28 -11.35
CA PHE A 628 -0.70 -19.30 -11.71
C PHE A 628 -0.84 -17.97 -10.95
N PHE A 629 -2.07 -17.63 -10.61
CA PHE A 629 -2.35 -16.35 -9.98
C PHE A 629 -2.20 -16.39 -8.46
N PHE A 630 -2.68 -17.45 -7.81
CA PHE A 630 -2.71 -17.52 -6.35
C PHE A 630 -1.44 -18.10 -5.73
N ASN A 631 -0.47 -18.54 -6.54
CA ASN A 631 0.76 -19.13 -6.02
C ASN A 631 1.57 -18.16 -5.14
N ASP A 632 1.57 -16.87 -5.49
CA ASP A 632 2.27 -15.80 -4.75
C ASP A 632 1.45 -15.18 -3.61
N TYR A 633 0.21 -15.65 -3.40
CA TYR A 633 -0.68 -15.08 -2.38
C TYR A 633 -0.52 -15.74 -1.02
N ALA A 634 -0.98 -15.02 0.03
CA ALA A 634 -1.01 -15.51 1.40
C ALA A 634 -1.66 -16.90 1.49
N SER A 635 -1.00 -17.84 2.16
CA SER A 635 -1.44 -19.24 2.33
C SER A 635 -2.82 -19.33 3.01
N ALA A 636 -3.13 -18.41 3.93
CA ALA A 636 -4.45 -18.29 4.56
C ALA A 636 -5.60 -18.14 3.54
N LEU A 637 -5.39 -17.37 2.46
CA LEU A 637 -6.39 -17.21 1.40
C LEU A 637 -6.61 -18.50 0.62
N SER A 638 -5.54 -19.17 0.21
CA SER A 638 -5.58 -20.44 -0.51
C SER A 638 -6.21 -21.53 0.35
N TYR A 639 -5.88 -21.57 1.63
CA TYR A 639 -6.46 -22.46 2.63
C TYR A 639 -7.97 -22.21 2.82
N TYR A 640 -8.39 -20.95 3.03
CA TYR A 640 -9.81 -20.60 3.10
C TYR A 640 -10.58 -21.05 1.86
N TYR A 641 -10.04 -20.79 0.67
CA TYR A 641 -10.70 -21.14 -0.57
C TYR A 641 -10.79 -22.65 -0.75
N PHE A 642 -9.73 -23.39 -0.43
CA PHE A 642 -9.71 -24.87 -0.37
C PHE A 642 -10.82 -25.38 0.55
N LEU A 643 -10.88 -24.93 1.81
CA LEU A 643 -11.92 -25.32 2.76
C LEU A 643 -13.32 -24.99 2.25
N SER A 644 -13.50 -23.78 1.73
CA SER A 644 -14.78 -23.33 1.20
C SER A 644 -15.29 -24.21 0.06
N LEU A 645 -14.41 -24.68 -0.82
CA LEU A 645 -14.75 -25.60 -1.91
C LEU A 645 -15.09 -27.00 -1.39
N ILE A 646 -14.28 -27.56 -0.48
CA ILE A 646 -14.55 -28.87 0.13
C ILE A 646 -15.90 -28.84 0.87
N LEU A 647 -16.15 -27.82 1.68
CA LEU A 647 -17.46 -27.68 2.36
C LEU A 647 -18.60 -27.53 1.36
N THR A 648 -18.41 -26.86 0.24
CA THR A 648 -19.43 -26.77 -0.82
C THR A 648 -19.70 -28.14 -1.50
N VAL A 649 -18.66 -28.95 -1.72
CA VAL A 649 -18.80 -30.31 -2.21
C VAL A 649 -19.59 -31.16 -1.22
N ILE A 650 -19.26 -31.11 0.06
CA ILE A 650 -19.97 -31.81 1.15
C ILE A 650 -21.44 -31.36 1.20
N GLN A 651 -21.70 -30.03 1.21
CA GLN A 651 -23.06 -29.48 1.19
C GLN A 651 -23.84 -29.97 -0.03
N THR A 652 -23.20 -29.99 -1.20
CA THR A 652 -23.80 -30.49 -2.43
C THR A 652 -24.19 -31.98 -2.31
N TRP A 653 -23.30 -32.80 -1.72
CA TRP A 653 -23.56 -34.21 -1.49
C TRP A 653 -24.71 -34.43 -0.48
N VAL A 654 -24.73 -33.68 0.63
CA VAL A 654 -25.82 -33.73 1.63
C VAL A 654 -27.15 -33.34 1.00
N PHE A 655 -27.20 -32.23 0.25
CA PHE A 655 -28.43 -31.79 -0.41
C PHE A 655 -28.97 -32.80 -1.42
N ARG A 656 -28.07 -33.49 -2.15
CA ARG A 656 -28.47 -34.58 -3.06
C ARG A 656 -29.18 -35.72 -2.33
N ARG A 657 -28.77 -36.03 -1.10
CA ARG A 657 -29.45 -37.07 -0.29
C ARG A 657 -30.74 -36.58 0.37
N CYS A 658 -30.82 -35.31 0.76
CA CYS A 658 -31.97 -34.75 1.45
C CYS A 658 -33.12 -34.38 0.50
N ILE A 659 -32.84 -34.03 -0.76
CA ILE A 659 -33.88 -33.64 -1.72
C ILE A 659 -34.55 -34.87 -2.33
N ASN A 660 -35.84 -35.05 -2.00
CA ASN A 660 -36.66 -36.10 -2.62
C ASN A 660 -37.11 -35.65 -4.02
N GLU A 661 -36.44 -36.18 -5.07
CA GLU A 661 -36.69 -35.80 -6.46
C GLU A 661 -38.13 -36.16 -6.91
N LYS A 662 -38.76 -37.26 -6.38
CA LYS A 662 -40.15 -37.63 -6.69
C LYS A 662 -41.12 -36.54 -6.18
N LYS A 663 -40.95 -36.09 -4.94
CA LYS A 663 -41.79 -35.00 -4.33
C LYS A 663 -41.56 -33.66 -5.04
N LEU A 664 -40.33 -33.40 -5.48
CA LEU A 664 -40.02 -32.18 -6.21
C LEU A 664 -40.63 -32.18 -7.61
N ARG A 665 -40.61 -33.34 -8.32
CA ARG A 665 -41.25 -33.51 -9.62
C ARG A 665 -42.77 -33.33 -9.53
N GLN A 666 -43.41 -33.91 -8.51
CA GLN A 666 -44.83 -33.70 -8.24
C GLN A 666 -45.20 -32.23 -8.06
N LYS A 667 -44.43 -31.49 -7.23
CA LYS A 667 -44.62 -30.05 -7.05
C LYS A 667 -44.42 -29.25 -8.34
N MET A 668 -43.51 -29.70 -9.21
CA MET A 668 -43.31 -29.06 -10.51
C MET A 668 -44.50 -29.25 -11.43
N MET A 669 -45.09 -30.45 -11.46
CA MET A 669 -46.31 -30.73 -12.21
C MET A 669 -47.53 -29.95 -11.69
N GLU A 670 -47.72 -29.88 -10.37
CA GLU A 670 -48.77 -29.07 -9.75
C GLU A 670 -48.61 -27.57 -10.07
N ASN A 671 -47.35 -27.07 -10.08
CA ASN A 671 -47.06 -25.66 -10.43
C ASN A 671 -47.21 -25.39 -11.94
N ALA A 672 -47.00 -26.39 -12.80
CA ALA A 672 -47.23 -26.26 -14.24
C ALA A 672 -48.75 -26.15 -14.57
N ALA A 673 -49.61 -26.76 -13.74
CA ALA A 673 -51.06 -26.69 -13.88
C ALA A 673 -51.68 -25.35 -13.40
N LYS A 674 -50.97 -24.55 -12.61
CA LYS A 674 -51.46 -23.27 -12.07
C LYS A 674 -51.23 -22.13 -13.08
N PRO A 675 -52.21 -21.25 -13.35
CA PRO A 675 -52.01 -20.07 -14.20
C PRO A 675 -51.04 -19.13 -13.52
N LYS A 676 -49.87 -18.87 -14.12
CA LYS A 676 -48.85 -17.98 -13.54
C LYS A 676 -49.08 -16.55 -13.98
N LYS A 677 -49.13 -15.63 -13.02
CA LYS A 677 -48.89 -14.21 -13.28
C LYS A 677 -47.41 -14.03 -13.72
N LYS A 678 -47.21 -13.54 -14.94
CA LYS A 678 -45.87 -13.26 -15.46
C LYS A 678 -45.20 -12.20 -14.56
N SER A 679 -43.99 -12.47 -14.06
CA SER A 679 -43.24 -11.44 -13.31
C SER A 679 -42.89 -10.29 -14.24
N GLY A 680 -42.88 -9.05 -13.74
CA GLY A 680 -42.62 -7.84 -14.55
C GLY A 680 -41.28 -7.90 -15.31
N PHE A 681 -40.29 -8.59 -14.75
CA PHE A 681 -38.98 -8.82 -15.39
C PHE A 681 -39.10 -9.77 -16.61
N MET A 682 -39.81 -10.90 -16.47
CA MET A 682 -40.00 -11.85 -17.58
C MET A 682 -40.89 -11.23 -18.69
N ALA A 683 -41.85 -10.39 -18.34
CA ALA A 683 -42.65 -9.66 -19.31
C ALA A 683 -41.81 -8.69 -20.14
N ARG A 684 -40.90 -7.94 -19.49
CA ARG A 684 -39.95 -7.02 -20.18
C ARG A 684 -38.94 -7.78 -21.04
N LEU A 685 -38.45 -8.93 -20.60
CA LEU A 685 -37.51 -9.73 -21.37
C LEU A 685 -38.19 -10.32 -22.63
N GLU A 686 -39.43 -10.81 -22.50
CA GLU A 686 -40.22 -11.30 -23.63
C GLU A 686 -40.58 -10.17 -24.62
N GLU A 687 -40.88 -9.00 -24.13
CA GLU A 687 -41.13 -7.82 -24.96
C GLU A 687 -39.86 -7.37 -25.69
N ALA A 688 -38.70 -7.36 -25.03
CA ALA A 688 -37.41 -7.05 -25.66
C ALA A 688 -37.07 -8.11 -26.76
N GLN A 689 -37.31 -9.38 -26.49
CA GLN A 689 -37.12 -10.46 -27.50
C GLN A 689 -38.07 -10.32 -28.68
N ARG A 690 -39.35 -9.96 -28.45
CA ARG A 690 -40.31 -9.71 -29.54
C ARG A 690 -39.92 -8.53 -30.40
N ARG A 691 -39.43 -7.44 -29.77
CA ARG A 691 -38.92 -6.26 -30.50
C ARG A 691 -37.70 -6.61 -31.36
N GLN A 692 -36.76 -7.40 -30.81
CA GLN A 692 -35.59 -7.84 -31.55
C GLN A 692 -35.95 -8.76 -32.71
N GLN A 693 -36.94 -9.69 -32.56
CA GLN A 693 -37.41 -10.52 -33.61
C GLN A 693 -38.15 -9.73 -34.70
N ALA A 694 -38.91 -8.69 -34.31
CA ALA A 694 -39.58 -7.81 -35.29
C ALA A 694 -38.55 -7.03 -36.13
N MET A 695 -37.50 -6.48 -35.51
CA MET A 695 -36.41 -5.84 -36.23
C MET A 695 -35.67 -6.75 -37.21
N LEU A 696 -35.41 -8.00 -36.80
CA LEU A 696 -34.74 -8.97 -37.65
C LEU A 696 -35.62 -9.33 -38.88
N ARG A 697 -36.94 -9.51 -38.68
CA ARG A 697 -37.88 -9.71 -39.78
C ARG A 697 -38.00 -8.53 -40.75
N GLU A 698 -37.91 -7.31 -40.21
CA GLU A 698 -37.88 -6.12 -41.05
C GLU A 698 -36.57 -6.01 -41.84
N GLN A 699 -35.43 -6.32 -41.23
CA GLN A 699 -34.13 -6.37 -41.91
C GLN A 699 -34.11 -7.46 -43.01
N GLU A 700 -34.66 -8.62 -42.76
CA GLU A 700 -34.79 -9.72 -43.76
C GLU A 700 -35.68 -9.28 -44.93
N LYS A 701 -36.82 -8.60 -44.66
CA LYS A 701 -37.71 -8.05 -45.70
C LYS A 701 -37.03 -6.92 -46.48
N ALA A 702 -36.26 -6.05 -45.81
CA ALA A 702 -35.50 -4.96 -46.46
C ALA A 702 -34.38 -5.54 -47.36
N ASN A 703 -33.67 -6.56 -46.88
CA ASN A 703 -32.64 -7.25 -47.68
C ASN A 703 -33.22 -8.05 -48.85
N ALA A 704 -34.41 -8.65 -48.71
CA ALA A 704 -35.11 -9.31 -49.80
C ALA A 704 -35.62 -8.30 -50.87
N LYS A 705 -36.02 -7.09 -50.44
CA LYS A 705 -36.37 -6.00 -51.39
C LYS A 705 -35.17 -5.40 -52.12
N ARG A 706 -33.96 -5.42 -51.51
CA ARG A 706 -32.71 -4.96 -52.16
C ARG A 706 -32.10 -6.00 -53.11
N ARG A 707 -32.55 -7.27 -53.06
CA ARG A 707 -32.09 -8.34 -53.95
C ARG A 707 -33.03 -8.57 -55.16
N ARG A 708 -34.16 -7.90 -55.22
CA ARG A 708 -35.02 -7.73 -56.40
C ARG A 708 -34.75 -6.36 -57.04
#